data_f6d57cea9464e5e1343e87c281acf6bc
#
_entry.id   f6d57cea9464e5e1343e87c281acf6bc
#
_cell.length_a   1.000
_cell.length_b   1.000
_cell.length_c   1.000
_cell.angle_alpha   90.00
_cell.angle_beta   90.00
_cell.angle_gamma   90.00
#
_symmetry.space_group_name_H-M   'P 1'
#
loop_
_entity.id
_entity.type
_entity.pdbx_description
1 polymer ?
#
loop_
_entity_poly.entity_id
_entity_poly.type
_entity_poly.pdbx_seq_one_letter_code
_entity_poly.pdbx_strand_id
1 'polypeptide(L)'
;MADLISISLPDGSRKELPAGATAADLAATIGPRLAKDAVIAVVDGTERDLTFPLPHGAEVSIVTPSTDRGLYTIRHSTAHVLAQAVLDLFPGATFAIGPPIQDGFYYDFELPAGATFTPDDLERIEARMREIIAERQPFIRDEIPEDQALELFREHRYKCEIIRGAADDPMAATESGLVRTYENPPNFIDLCRGPHVPHTGRLGHFTLMRVAGAYWRGDETQPMLQRIYGTAWDTKEALKAHLHRLEEAEKRDHRKLGAELDLFSFPDEIGSGLAVFHPKGGTVRRLMEEYSRRRHEQAGYEFVYSPHISKEGLFQTSGHLEWFADGMFPPMHLHDHGGEEGIDYYLKPMNCPFHILIFRDRTRSYRELPLRMFEFGSVYRYEKSGVVHGLTRVRGMTQDDAHIFCTKEQMADELDSLLTFVLDLLGDYGLDDFYLELSTRPEHKAVGSIEEWDEATEALRAAASKKDLDLVLDEGGGAFYGPKVSVQARDAIGRTWQMSTLQVDFQLPQRFDIHYTGTDGQRHRPIMIHRALFGSIERFFAVLTEHYAGAFPAWLAPVQVRVLGVRDDHDDHAFALAARLKAAGFRADAVEANEPLGGRIRRAKTEKLPYILVVGDDDIANDTAGVNPRGGEVERGVAVADFVERLAAEVMEHR
;
A
#
# COMPACT_ATOMS: atom_id res chain seq x y z
N MET A 1 -48.31 -31.92 12.10
CA MET A 1 -47.03 -31.53 12.71
C MET A 1 -46.43 -30.56 11.69
N ALA A 2 -45.98 -29.40 12.11
CA ALA A 2 -45.29 -28.52 11.16
C ALA A 2 -44.02 -29.22 10.68
N ASP A 3 -43.75 -29.22 9.38
CA ASP A 3 -42.50 -29.76 8.84
C ASP A 3 -41.33 -28.97 9.43
N LEU A 4 -40.37 -29.67 10.04
CA LEU A 4 -39.18 -29.08 10.63
C LEU A 4 -38.00 -29.19 9.66
N ILE A 5 -37.19 -28.16 9.61
CA ILE A 5 -35.90 -28.16 8.92
C ILE A 5 -34.77 -28.24 9.98
N SER A 6 -33.71 -28.99 9.67
CA SER A 6 -32.50 -29.07 10.51
C SER A 6 -31.44 -28.21 9.89
N ILE A 7 -30.79 -27.34 10.70
CA ILE A 7 -29.72 -26.42 10.31
C ILE A 7 -28.48 -26.75 11.11
N SER A 8 -27.32 -26.82 10.44
CA SER A 8 -26.02 -26.99 11.06
C SER A 8 -25.36 -25.62 11.33
N LEU A 9 -24.76 -25.44 12.50
CA LEU A 9 -24.01 -24.23 12.87
C LEU A 9 -22.49 -24.49 12.76
N PRO A 10 -21.64 -23.43 12.68
CA PRO A 10 -20.18 -23.57 12.56
C PRO A 10 -19.52 -24.35 13.69
N ASP A 11 -20.12 -24.41 14.88
CA ASP A 11 -19.65 -25.18 16.02
C ASP A 11 -20.03 -26.68 15.96
N GLY A 12 -20.67 -27.11 14.85
CA GLY A 12 -21.18 -28.46 14.64
C GLY A 12 -22.51 -28.77 15.34
N SER A 13 -23.09 -27.84 16.09
CA SER A 13 -24.42 -28.00 16.69
C SER A 13 -25.52 -27.90 15.65
N ARG A 14 -26.69 -28.51 15.95
CA ARG A 14 -27.87 -28.47 15.06
C ARG A 14 -29.04 -27.75 15.72
N LYS A 15 -29.80 -27.04 14.91
CA LYS A 15 -31.04 -26.38 15.31
C LYS A 15 -32.20 -26.87 14.44
N GLU A 16 -33.34 -27.13 15.06
CA GLU A 16 -34.57 -27.42 14.36
C GLU A 16 -35.47 -26.19 14.32
N LEU A 17 -35.95 -25.85 13.14
CA LEU A 17 -36.80 -24.69 12.87
C LEU A 17 -37.99 -25.10 12.05
N PRO A 18 -39.11 -24.37 12.09
CA PRO A 18 -40.22 -24.58 11.16
C PRO A 18 -39.81 -24.44 9.70
N ALA A 19 -40.41 -25.21 8.79
CA ALA A 19 -40.19 -25.03 7.36
C ALA A 19 -40.52 -23.58 6.93
N GLY A 20 -39.65 -22.99 6.14
CA GLY A 20 -39.74 -21.58 5.72
C GLY A 20 -39.15 -20.58 6.71
N ALA A 21 -38.57 -21.03 7.82
CA ALA A 21 -37.85 -20.15 8.73
C ALA A 21 -36.66 -19.48 8.02
N THR A 22 -36.40 -18.25 8.40
CA THR A 22 -35.35 -17.40 7.84
C THR A 22 -34.09 -17.41 8.69
N ALA A 23 -33.00 -16.82 8.18
CA ALA A 23 -31.79 -16.60 8.95
C ALA A 23 -32.02 -15.66 10.16
N ALA A 24 -32.99 -14.74 10.08
CA ALA A 24 -33.40 -13.91 11.22
C ALA A 24 -34.07 -14.76 12.32
N ASP A 25 -34.91 -15.72 11.96
CA ASP A 25 -35.55 -16.65 12.91
C ASP A 25 -34.49 -17.53 13.60
N LEU A 26 -33.49 -18.01 12.84
CA LEU A 26 -32.36 -18.74 13.40
C LEU A 26 -31.60 -17.90 14.42
N ALA A 27 -31.26 -16.65 14.07
CA ALA A 27 -30.56 -15.75 14.98
C ALA A 27 -31.35 -15.50 16.27
N ALA A 28 -32.69 -15.36 16.17
CA ALA A 28 -33.58 -15.19 17.32
C ALA A 28 -33.61 -16.46 18.22
N THR A 29 -33.58 -17.64 17.60
CA THR A 29 -33.54 -18.92 18.34
C THR A 29 -32.22 -19.15 19.08
N ILE A 30 -31.09 -18.65 18.54
CA ILE A 30 -29.79 -18.72 19.19
C ILE A 30 -29.73 -17.77 20.39
N GLY A 31 -30.21 -16.54 20.23
CA GLY A 31 -30.30 -15.60 21.35
C GLY A 31 -30.66 -14.17 20.96
N PRO A 32 -31.25 -13.40 21.89
CA PRO A 32 -31.76 -12.06 21.62
C PRO A 32 -30.66 -11.05 21.26
N ARG A 33 -29.45 -11.24 21.78
CA ARG A 33 -28.29 -10.39 21.43
C ARG A 33 -27.89 -10.61 19.97
N LEU A 34 -27.75 -11.87 19.57
CA LEU A 34 -27.39 -12.20 18.19
C LEU A 34 -28.45 -11.73 17.20
N ALA A 35 -29.74 -11.92 17.52
CA ALA A 35 -30.85 -11.42 16.70
C ALA A 35 -30.81 -9.90 16.51
N LYS A 36 -30.42 -9.18 17.56
CA LYS A 36 -30.25 -7.72 17.50
C LYS A 36 -29.03 -7.31 16.67
N ASP A 37 -27.93 -8.05 16.78
CA ASP A 37 -26.64 -7.66 16.15
C ASP A 37 -26.48 -8.29 14.74
N ALA A 38 -27.29 -9.27 14.35
CA ALA A 38 -27.22 -9.89 13.04
C ALA A 38 -27.43 -8.90 11.88
N VAL A 39 -26.59 -8.98 10.85
CA VAL A 39 -26.70 -8.15 9.63
C VAL A 39 -27.00 -8.97 8.38
N ILE A 40 -26.32 -10.10 8.18
CA ILE A 40 -26.56 -11.08 7.09
C ILE A 40 -26.29 -12.51 7.61
N ALA A 41 -26.49 -13.50 6.77
CA ALA A 41 -26.09 -14.88 7.01
C ALA A 41 -25.22 -15.42 5.87
N VAL A 42 -24.35 -16.38 6.19
CA VAL A 42 -23.68 -17.23 5.19
C VAL A 42 -24.39 -18.59 5.21
N VAL A 43 -24.96 -18.97 4.10
CA VAL A 43 -25.71 -20.23 3.91
C VAL A 43 -24.98 -21.06 2.85
N ASP A 44 -24.47 -22.22 3.24
CA ASP A 44 -23.67 -23.10 2.38
C ASP A 44 -22.53 -22.34 1.64
N GLY A 45 -21.81 -21.50 2.38
CA GLY A 45 -20.72 -20.67 1.88
C GLY A 45 -21.13 -19.38 1.14
N THR A 46 -22.44 -19.18 0.88
CA THR A 46 -22.95 -18.02 0.13
C THR A 46 -23.60 -16.99 1.07
N GLU A 47 -23.25 -15.71 0.91
CA GLU A 47 -23.85 -14.61 1.66
C GLU A 47 -25.30 -14.36 1.25
N ARG A 48 -26.20 -14.22 2.23
CA ARG A 48 -27.64 -14.05 2.06
C ARG A 48 -28.18 -13.00 3.04
N ASP A 49 -29.25 -12.31 2.62
CA ASP A 49 -30.03 -11.45 3.50
C ASP A 49 -30.63 -12.25 4.67
N LEU A 50 -30.85 -11.62 5.81
CA LEU A 50 -31.48 -12.29 6.96
C LEU A 50 -32.91 -12.79 6.70
N THR A 51 -33.56 -12.24 5.67
CA THR A 51 -34.91 -12.67 5.23
C THR A 51 -34.90 -13.92 4.34
N PHE A 52 -33.70 -14.42 3.99
CA PHE A 52 -33.58 -15.61 3.13
C PHE A 52 -34.11 -16.86 3.84
N PRO A 53 -35.04 -17.61 3.21
CA PRO A 53 -35.55 -18.87 3.75
C PRO A 53 -34.46 -19.93 3.78
N LEU A 54 -34.28 -20.59 4.92
CA LEU A 54 -33.21 -21.57 5.11
C LEU A 54 -33.60 -22.94 4.51
N PRO A 55 -32.73 -23.55 3.67
CA PRO A 55 -32.91 -24.91 3.18
C PRO A 55 -32.71 -25.94 4.29
N HIS A 56 -33.41 -27.08 4.19
CA HIS A 56 -33.16 -28.21 5.10
C HIS A 56 -31.74 -28.76 4.91
N GLY A 57 -31.02 -28.93 6.00
CA GLY A 57 -29.64 -29.47 6.02
C GLY A 57 -28.55 -28.45 5.76
N ALA A 58 -28.89 -27.18 5.52
CA ALA A 58 -27.91 -26.13 5.26
C ALA A 58 -26.95 -25.89 6.44
N GLU A 59 -25.71 -25.54 6.12
CA GLU A 59 -24.76 -24.98 7.07
C GLU A 59 -24.92 -23.44 7.09
N VAL A 60 -25.22 -22.89 8.27
CA VAL A 60 -25.54 -21.46 8.41
C VAL A 60 -24.72 -20.81 9.49
N SER A 61 -24.04 -19.71 9.15
CA SER A 61 -23.42 -18.80 10.10
C SER A 61 -24.06 -17.41 10.05
N ILE A 62 -24.31 -16.83 11.23
CA ILE A 62 -24.85 -15.47 11.35
C ILE A 62 -23.69 -14.48 11.43
N VAL A 63 -23.71 -13.48 10.56
CA VAL A 63 -22.67 -12.43 10.48
C VAL A 63 -23.13 -11.21 11.29
N THR A 64 -22.21 -10.69 12.09
CA THR A 64 -22.41 -9.48 12.92
C THR A 64 -21.57 -8.31 12.42
N PRO A 65 -21.87 -7.06 12.80
CA PRO A 65 -21.15 -5.86 12.37
C PRO A 65 -19.63 -5.87 12.67
N SER A 66 -19.20 -6.62 13.69
CA SER A 66 -17.81 -6.67 14.14
C SER A 66 -16.88 -7.52 13.25
N THR A 67 -17.42 -8.15 12.21
CA THR A 67 -16.63 -8.95 11.24
C THR A 67 -16.40 -8.14 9.96
N ASP A 68 -15.36 -8.49 9.19
CA ASP A 68 -15.06 -7.83 7.90
C ASP A 68 -16.26 -7.91 6.93
N ARG A 69 -16.92 -9.07 6.85
CA ARG A 69 -18.16 -9.26 6.05
C ARG A 69 -19.30 -8.38 6.55
N GLY A 70 -19.44 -8.22 7.86
CA GLY A 70 -20.45 -7.35 8.46
C GLY A 70 -20.17 -5.88 8.18
N LEU A 71 -18.94 -5.43 8.31
CA LEU A 71 -18.53 -4.06 7.94
C LEU A 71 -18.71 -3.80 6.44
N TYR A 72 -18.37 -4.77 5.58
CA TYR A 72 -18.59 -4.68 4.14
C TYR A 72 -20.08 -4.45 3.83
N THR A 73 -20.97 -5.22 4.46
CA THR A 73 -22.42 -5.10 4.29
C THR A 73 -22.96 -3.76 4.80
N ILE A 74 -22.46 -3.26 5.93
CA ILE A 74 -22.80 -1.93 6.47
C ILE A 74 -22.40 -0.85 5.47
N ARG A 75 -21.18 -0.88 4.95
CA ARG A 75 -20.66 0.08 3.96
C ARG A 75 -21.49 0.06 2.69
N HIS A 76 -21.79 -1.13 2.18
CA HIS A 76 -22.65 -1.34 1.00
C HIS A 76 -24.05 -0.73 1.21
N SER A 77 -24.69 -1.06 2.33
CA SER A 77 -26.03 -0.53 2.63
C SER A 77 -26.02 0.98 2.88
N THR A 78 -24.93 1.53 3.43
CA THR A 78 -24.77 2.97 3.61
C THR A 78 -24.57 3.69 2.27
N ALA A 79 -23.94 3.05 1.28
CA ALA A 79 -23.85 3.58 -0.07
C ALA A 79 -25.23 3.71 -0.74
N HIS A 80 -26.14 2.78 -0.52
CA HIS A 80 -27.53 2.90 -0.99
C HIS A 80 -28.27 4.07 -0.34
N VAL A 81 -28.10 4.27 0.97
CA VAL A 81 -28.69 5.42 1.68
C VAL A 81 -28.11 6.74 1.17
N LEU A 82 -26.82 6.77 0.80
CA LEU A 82 -26.22 7.93 0.14
C LEU A 82 -26.90 8.20 -1.21
N ALA A 83 -27.08 7.18 -2.05
CA ALA A 83 -27.73 7.33 -3.35
C ALA A 83 -29.16 7.86 -3.20
N GLN A 84 -29.94 7.31 -2.28
CA GLN A 84 -31.28 7.79 -1.97
C GLN A 84 -31.28 9.26 -1.53
N ALA A 85 -30.39 9.64 -0.62
CA ALA A 85 -30.31 11.02 -0.12
C ALA A 85 -29.94 12.02 -1.24
N VAL A 86 -29.06 11.64 -2.15
CA VAL A 86 -28.70 12.48 -3.30
C VAL A 86 -29.89 12.63 -4.24
N LEU A 87 -30.61 11.57 -4.57
CA LEU A 87 -31.79 11.65 -5.44
C LEU A 87 -32.92 12.51 -4.82
N ASP A 88 -33.10 12.42 -3.49
CA ASP A 88 -34.07 13.26 -2.78
C ASP A 88 -33.72 14.77 -2.83
N LEU A 89 -32.44 15.12 -2.75
CA LEU A 89 -31.98 16.50 -2.67
C LEU A 89 -31.64 17.16 -4.01
N PHE A 90 -31.34 16.36 -5.02
CA PHE A 90 -30.89 16.82 -6.34
C PHE A 90 -31.79 16.25 -7.45
N PRO A 91 -32.98 16.83 -7.67
CA PRO A 91 -33.90 16.36 -8.72
C PRO A 91 -33.23 16.33 -10.10
N GLY A 92 -33.37 15.21 -10.80
CA GLY A 92 -32.74 14.98 -12.09
C GLY A 92 -31.30 14.47 -12.03
N ALA A 93 -30.76 14.23 -10.85
CA ALA A 93 -29.50 13.49 -10.72
C ALA A 93 -29.65 12.03 -11.19
N THR A 94 -28.66 11.50 -11.87
CA THR A 94 -28.56 10.08 -12.18
C THR A 94 -27.43 9.43 -11.40
N PHE A 95 -27.57 8.17 -11.07
CA PHE A 95 -26.62 7.43 -10.27
C PHE A 95 -26.10 6.20 -11.01
N ALA A 96 -24.85 5.83 -10.77
CA ALA A 96 -24.17 4.76 -11.49
C ALA A 96 -23.89 3.56 -10.59
N ILE A 97 -22.76 3.54 -9.90
CA ILE A 97 -22.32 2.45 -9.02
C ILE A 97 -21.87 2.96 -7.67
N GLY A 98 -22.07 2.14 -6.64
CA GLY A 98 -21.72 2.46 -5.25
C GLY A 98 -21.17 1.26 -4.47
N PRO A 99 -19.99 0.71 -4.84
CA PRO A 99 -19.42 -0.41 -4.12
C PRO A 99 -18.85 0.00 -2.77
N PRO A 100 -18.87 -0.89 -1.79
CA PRO A 100 -18.03 -0.77 -0.61
C PRO A 100 -16.55 -0.96 -0.97
N ILE A 101 -15.69 -0.30 -0.22
CA ILE A 101 -14.22 -0.41 -0.29
C ILE A 101 -13.68 -0.75 1.10
N GLN A 102 -12.38 -1.04 1.21
CA GLN A 102 -11.76 -1.55 2.44
C GLN A 102 -12.17 -0.78 3.71
N ASP A 103 -12.07 0.55 3.73
CA ASP A 103 -12.38 1.39 4.89
C ASP A 103 -13.56 2.34 4.68
N GLY A 104 -14.37 2.10 3.65
CA GLY A 104 -15.47 3.01 3.33
C GLY A 104 -16.34 2.53 2.20
N PHE A 105 -16.93 3.46 1.52
CA PHE A 105 -17.77 3.28 0.34
C PHE A 105 -17.69 4.52 -0.54
N TYR A 106 -18.14 4.41 -1.77
CA TYR A 106 -18.42 5.58 -2.60
C TYR A 106 -19.69 5.37 -3.41
N TYR A 107 -20.17 6.43 -4.03
CA TYR A 107 -21.20 6.37 -5.05
C TYR A 107 -20.96 7.42 -6.13
N ASP A 108 -21.20 7.04 -7.40
CA ASP A 108 -20.98 7.87 -8.58
C ASP A 108 -22.29 8.46 -9.08
N PHE A 109 -22.28 9.77 -9.32
CA PHE A 109 -23.45 10.54 -9.75
C PHE A 109 -23.15 11.41 -10.95
N GLU A 110 -24.15 11.64 -11.79
CA GLU A 110 -24.15 12.71 -12.77
C GLU A 110 -25.25 13.72 -12.39
N LEU A 111 -24.86 14.98 -12.20
CA LEU A 111 -25.79 16.06 -11.87
C LEU A 111 -26.28 16.77 -13.13
N PRO A 112 -27.53 17.31 -13.12
CA PRO A 112 -28.06 18.09 -14.24
C PRO A 112 -27.18 19.28 -14.60
N ALA A 113 -27.12 19.61 -15.90
CA ALA A 113 -26.43 20.79 -16.44
C ALA A 113 -24.93 20.89 -16.08
N GLY A 114 -24.27 19.76 -15.74
CA GLY A 114 -22.86 19.77 -15.37
C GLY A 114 -22.56 20.41 -14.01
N ALA A 115 -23.55 20.47 -13.13
CA ALA A 115 -23.35 20.93 -11.75
C ALA A 115 -22.37 20.00 -11.00
N THR A 116 -21.74 20.52 -9.96
CA THR A 116 -20.81 19.78 -9.10
C THR A 116 -21.23 19.91 -7.64
N PHE A 117 -21.01 18.86 -6.86
CA PHE A 117 -21.21 18.92 -5.42
C PHE A 117 -20.21 19.87 -4.75
N THR A 118 -20.67 20.60 -3.77
CA THR A 118 -19.88 21.48 -2.92
C THR A 118 -19.69 20.82 -1.53
N PRO A 119 -18.74 21.30 -0.70
CA PRO A 119 -18.62 20.85 0.69
C PRO A 119 -19.93 20.98 1.49
N ASP A 120 -20.68 22.08 1.30
CA ASP A 120 -21.95 22.31 1.98
C ASP A 120 -23.02 21.29 1.57
N ASP A 121 -22.95 20.78 0.34
CA ASP A 121 -23.84 19.72 -0.13
C ASP A 121 -23.58 18.41 0.60
N LEU A 122 -22.32 18.07 0.94
CA LEU A 122 -22.01 16.88 1.72
C LEU A 122 -22.68 16.91 3.10
N GLU A 123 -22.70 18.06 3.78
CA GLU A 123 -23.36 18.22 5.05
C GLU A 123 -24.89 18.03 4.93
N ARG A 124 -25.50 18.59 3.89
CA ARG A 124 -26.93 18.44 3.60
C ARG A 124 -27.29 16.98 3.26
N ILE A 125 -26.47 16.32 2.45
CA ILE A 125 -26.65 14.91 2.09
C ILE A 125 -26.52 14.04 3.36
N GLU A 126 -25.50 14.26 4.18
CA GLU A 126 -25.30 13.51 5.43
C GLU A 126 -26.49 13.70 6.40
N ALA A 127 -27.03 14.91 6.50
CA ALA A 127 -28.23 15.18 7.31
C ALA A 127 -29.44 14.37 6.77
N ARG A 128 -29.68 14.34 5.45
CA ARG A 128 -30.76 13.56 4.84
C ARG A 128 -30.55 12.05 5.03
N MET A 129 -29.31 11.56 4.90
CA MET A 129 -28.98 10.16 5.21
C MET A 129 -29.37 9.79 6.66
N ARG A 130 -29.12 10.67 7.64
CA ARG A 130 -29.50 10.45 9.03
C ARG A 130 -31.01 10.38 9.23
N GLU A 131 -31.79 11.17 8.48
CA GLU A 131 -33.27 11.09 8.48
C GLU A 131 -33.74 9.73 7.93
N ILE A 132 -33.22 9.30 6.77
CA ILE A 132 -33.55 7.99 6.16
C ILE A 132 -33.20 6.84 7.11
N ILE A 133 -32.07 6.93 7.82
CA ILE A 133 -31.68 5.92 8.81
C ILE A 133 -32.67 5.88 9.99
N ALA A 134 -33.12 7.04 10.45
CA ALA A 134 -34.09 7.13 11.54
C ALA A 134 -35.49 6.57 11.15
N GLU A 135 -35.86 6.62 9.88
CA GLU A 135 -37.08 6.04 9.35
C GLU A 135 -37.09 4.50 9.41
N ARG A 136 -35.93 3.84 9.53
CA ARG A 136 -35.77 2.38 9.60
C ARG A 136 -36.38 1.65 8.42
N GLN A 137 -36.19 2.19 7.21
CA GLN A 137 -36.69 1.61 5.96
C GLN A 137 -36.12 0.19 5.75
N PRO A 138 -36.92 -0.83 5.40
CA PRO A 138 -36.41 -2.16 5.07
C PRO A 138 -35.65 -2.16 3.75
N PHE A 139 -34.69 -3.07 3.61
CA PHE A 139 -34.10 -3.43 2.30
C PHE A 139 -34.87 -4.63 1.76
N ILE A 140 -35.67 -4.41 0.71
CA ILE A 140 -36.50 -5.42 0.10
C ILE A 140 -35.89 -5.91 -1.20
N ARG A 141 -35.45 -7.17 -1.21
CA ARG A 141 -34.87 -7.81 -2.39
C ARG A 141 -35.96 -8.30 -3.32
N ASP A 142 -35.77 -8.06 -4.62
CA ASP A 142 -36.61 -8.64 -5.68
C ASP A 142 -35.71 -9.10 -6.86
N GLU A 143 -36.26 -9.98 -7.70
CA GLU A 143 -35.66 -10.47 -8.94
C GLU A 143 -36.66 -10.32 -10.06
N ILE A 144 -36.39 -9.43 -11.01
CA ILE A 144 -37.32 -9.09 -12.09
C ILE A 144 -36.68 -9.40 -13.45
N PRO A 145 -37.49 -9.69 -14.50
CA PRO A 145 -37.02 -9.86 -15.86
C PRO A 145 -36.24 -8.63 -16.37
N GLU A 146 -35.24 -8.86 -17.25
CA GLU A 146 -34.37 -7.81 -17.80
C GLU A 146 -35.18 -6.68 -18.46
N ASP A 147 -36.22 -6.99 -19.23
CA ASP A 147 -37.08 -6.00 -19.89
C ASP A 147 -37.80 -5.09 -18.89
N GLN A 148 -38.28 -5.66 -17.77
CA GLN A 148 -38.89 -4.90 -16.69
C GLN A 148 -37.85 -4.03 -15.96
N ALA A 149 -36.64 -4.55 -15.75
CA ALA A 149 -35.55 -3.80 -15.15
C ALA A 149 -35.15 -2.60 -16.03
N LEU A 150 -35.04 -2.78 -17.35
CA LEU A 150 -34.75 -1.71 -18.29
C LEU A 150 -35.82 -0.62 -18.30
N GLU A 151 -37.08 -0.98 -18.16
CA GLU A 151 -38.18 0.01 -18.05
C GLU A 151 -38.12 0.73 -16.69
N LEU A 152 -37.85 0.01 -15.60
CA LEU A 152 -37.75 0.56 -14.26
C LEU A 152 -36.62 1.64 -14.17
N PHE A 153 -35.47 1.33 -14.76
CA PHE A 153 -34.28 2.21 -14.73
C PHE A 153 -34.14 3.08 -15.99
N ARG A 154 -35.15 3.26 -16.81
CA ARG A 154 -35.11 3.97 -18.10
C ARG A 154 -34.51 5.40 -18.02
N GLU A 155 -34.69 6.09 -16.88
CA GLU A 155 -34.17 7.44 -16.63
C GLU A 155 -32.72 7.43 -16.10
N HIS A 156 -32.19 6.25 -15.76
CA HIS A 156 -30.85 6.05 -15.22
C HIS A 156 -29.98 5.28 -16.23
N ARG A 157 -29.40 6.05 -17.18
CA ARG A 157 -28.65 5.48 -18.31
C ARG A 157 -27.56 4.48 -17.88
N TYR A 158 -26.84 4.77 -16.79
CA TYR A 158 -25.77 3.91 -16.30
C TYR A 158 -26.29 2.56 -15.81
N LYS A 159 -27.46 2.53 -15.17
CA LYS A 159 -28.10 1.28 -14.76
C LYS A 159 -28.56 0.47 -15.98
N CYS A 160 -29.11 1.12 -17.00
CA CYS A 160 -29.46 0.46 -18.25
C CYS A 160 -28.24 -0.11 -19.00
N GLU A 161 -27.10 0.59 -18.98
CA GLU A 161 -25.84 0.10 -19.56
C GLU A 161 -25.31 -1.13 -18.80
N ILE A 162 -25.39 -1.14 -17.47
CA ILE A 162 -25.00 -2.28 -16.64
C ILE A 162 -25.90 -3.49 -16.95
N ILE A 163 -27.21 -3.30 -17.02
CA ILE A 163 -28.15 -4.39 -17.32
C ILE A 163 -27.86 -5.00 -18.69
N ARG A 164 -27.65 -4.18 -19.74
CA ARG A 164 -27.36 -4.65 -21.11
C ARG A 164 -25.98 -5.30 -21.26
N GLY A 165 -25.02 -4.92 -20.45
CA GLY A 165 -23.67 -5.48 -20.44
C GLY A 165 -23.46 -6.61 -19.44
N ALA A 166 -24.53 -7.16 -18.90
CA ALA A 166 -24.52 -8.06 -17.75
C ALA A 166 -23.71 -9.36 -17.93
N ALA A 167 -23.53 -9.84 -19.16
CA ALA A 167 -22.76 -11.05 -19.42
C ALA A 167 -21.24 -10.87 -19.13
N ASP A 168 -20.73 -9.63 -19.24
CA ASP A 168 -19.30 -9.33 -19.13
C ASP A 168 -18.97 -8.41 -17.93
N ASP A 169 -19.97 -7.94 -17.19
CA ASP A 169 -19.79 -6.99 -16.09
C ASP A 169 -19.85 -7.69 -14.73
N PRO A 170 -18.71 -7.73 -13.97
CA PRO A 170 -18.71 -8.31 -12.63
C PRO A 170 -19.62 -7.58 -11.64
N MET A 171 -20.11 -6.38 -11.97
CA MET A 171 -21.06 -5.60 -11.16
C MET A 171 -22.53 -5.92 -11.51
N ALA A 172 -22.79 -6.62 -12.62
CA ALA A 172 -24.14 -6.93 -13.05
C ALA A 172 -24.82 -7.92 -12.10
N ALA A 173 -26.02 -7.55 -11.64
CA ALA A 173 -26.84 -8.35 -10.73
C ALA A 173 -27.75 -9.34 -11.51
N THR A 174 -27.22 -9.98 -12.57
CA THR A 174 -27.99 -10.89 -13.40
C THR A 174 -27.58 -12.34 -13.19
N GLU A 175 -28.53 -13.18 -12.82
CA GLU A 175 -28.39 -14.63 -12.88
C GLU A 175 -29.56 -15.18 -13.71
N SER A 176 -29.26 -15.96 -14.73
CA SER A 176 -30.31 -16.67 -15.55
C SER A 176 -31.35 -15.74 -16.22
N GLY A 177 -30.96 -14.50 -16.62
CA GLY A 177 -31.87 -13.54 -17.27
C GLY A 177 -32.78 -12.76 -16.31
N LEU A 178 -32.56 -12.92 -15.00
CA LEU A 178 -33.19 -12.10 -13.96
C LEU A 178 -32.25 -11.07 -13.41
N VAL A 179 -32.74 -9.88 -13.17
CA VAL A 179 -32.01 -8.74 -12.62
C VAL A 179 -32.41 -8.57 -11.15
N ARG A 180 -31.42 -8.53 -10.27
CA ARG A 180 -31.64 -8.35 -8.83
C ARG A 180 -31.72 -6.89 -8.48
N THR A 181 -32.76 -6.52 -7.72
CA THR A 181 -32.99 -5.16 -7.23
C THR A 181 -33.18 -5.15 -5.72
N TYR A 182 -32.93 -3.99 -5.11
CA TYR A 182 -33.25 -3.71 -3.72
C TYR A 182 -34.02 -2.40 -3.62
N GLU A 183 -35.17 -2.47 -2.95
CA GLU A 183 -36.05 -1.34 -2.69
C GLU A 183 -35.92 -0.88 -1.24
N ASN A 184 -35.82 0.44 -1.03
CA ASN A 184 -36.03 1.11 0.25
C ASN A 184 -37.27 1.99 0.13
N PRO A 185 -38.47 1.52 0.58
CA PRO A 185 -39.71 2.28 0.47
C PRO A 185 -39.58 3.64 1.21
N PRO A 186 -40.28 4.71 0.74
CA PRO A 186 -41.26 4.62 -0.36
C PRO A 186 -40.71 4.90 -1.77
N ASN A 187 -39.47 5.41 -1.92
CA ASN A 187 -39.11 6.07 -3.18
C ASN A 187 -37.75 5.67 -3.76
N PHE A 188 -37.04 4.70 -3.21
CA PHE A 188 -35.73 4.34 -3.71
C PHE A 188 -35.64 2.87 -4.10
N ILE A 189 -35.12 2.61 -5.29
CA ILE A 189 -34.79 1.28 -5.78
C ILE A 189 -33.43 1.31 -6.48
N ASP A 190 -32.61 0.29 -6.28
CA ASP A 190 -31.32 0.15 -6.91
C ASP A 190 -31.10 -1.24 -7.50
N LEU A 191 -30.27 -1.30 -8.55
CA LEU A 191 -29.71 -2.51 -9.14
C LEU A 191 -28.52 -2.96 -8.29
N CYS A 192 -28.61 -4.15 -7.66
CA CYS A 192 -27.60 -4.59 -6.72
C CYS A 192 -27.56 -6.10 -6.51
N ARG A 193 -26.38 -6.66 -6.31
CA ARG A 193 -26.23 -8.09 -5.95
C ARG A 193 -26.61 -8.40 -4.51
N GLY A 194 -26.54 -7.42 -3.62
CA GLY A 194 -26.69 -7.64 -2.17
C GLY A 194 -25.51 -8.42 -1.56
N PRO A 195 -25.66 -8.97 -0.36
CA PRO A 195 -26.80 -8.75 0.55
C PRO A 195 -26.74 -7.38 1.25
N HIS A 196 -27.83 -7.03 1.92
CA HIS A 196 -27.97 -5.80 2.71
C HIS A 196 -28.34 -6.07 4.16
N VAL A 197 -28.17 -5.04 5.00
CA VAL A 197 -28.69 -5.06 6.36
C VAL A 197 -30.22 -5.12 6.35
N PRO A 198 -30.90 -5.62 7.41
CA PRO A 198 -32.36 -5.78 7.39
C PRO A 198 -33.16 -4.48 7.17
N HIS A 199 -32.64 -3.37 7.67
CA HIS A 199 -33.25 -2.05 7.54
C HIS A 199 -32.23 -0.93 7.82
N THR A 200 -32.47 0.27 7.28
CA THR A 200 -31.55 1.42 7.40
C THR A 200 -31.18 1.78 8.84
N GLY A 201 -32.05 1.55 9.83
CA GLY A 201 -31.76 1.78 11.24
C GLY A 201 -30.64 0.92 11.84
N ARG A 202 -30.01 0.02 11.06
CA ARG A 202 -28.76 -0.68 11.43
C ARG A 202 -27.50 0.13 11.11
N LEU A 203 -27.66 1.20 10.36
CA LEU A 203 -26.61 2.10 9.93
C LEU A 203 -26.61 3.33 10.84
N GLY A 204 -25.48 3.78 11.32
CA GLY A 204 -25.52 4.92 12.26
C GLY A 204 -24.17 5.61 12.46
N HIS A 205 -23.11 4.92 12.20
CA HIS A 205 -21.76 5.42 12.45
C HIS A 205 -21.02 5.61 11.12
N PHE A 206 -21.36 6.69 10.42
CA PHE A 206 -20.81 7.03 9.11
C PHE A 206 -20.50 8.52 9.03
N THR A 207 -19.69 8.90 8.06
CA THR A 207 -19.52 10.28 7.62
C THR A 207 -19.14 10.33 6.14
N LEU A 208 -19.56 11.39 5.45
CA LEU A 208 -19.12 11.68 4.09
C LEU A 208 -17.77 12.39 4.14
N MET A 209 -16.85 12.01 3.27
CA MET A 209 -15.45 12.43 3.36
C MET A 209 -15.10 13.52 2.35
N ARG A 210 -15.38 13.29 1.07
CA ARG A 210 -14.99 14.18 -0.03
C ARG A 210 -15.72 13.85 -1.33
N VAL A 211 -15.64 14.80 -2.26
CA VAL A 211 -16.05 14.61 -3.66
C VAL A 211 -14.80 14.52 -4.54
N ALA A 212 -14.86 13.70 -5.59
CA ALA A 212 -13.85 13.61 -6.63
C ALA A 212 -14.50 13.36 -7.99
N GLY A 213 -13.82 13.76 -9.08
CA GLY A 213 -14.20 13.32 -10.43
C GLY A 213 -13.79 11.87 -10.67
N ALA A 214 -14.63 11.10 -11.37
CA ALA A 214 -14.31 9.74 -11.81
C ALA A 214 -14.91 9.48 -13.19
N TYR A 215 -14.11 9.06 -14.15
CA TYR A 215 -14.62 8.68 -15.47
C TYR A 215 -15.43 7.38 -15.38
N TRP A 216 -16.56 7.35 -16.10
CA TRP A 216 -17.37 6.14 -16.19
C TRP A 216 -16.53 4.95 -16.68
N ARG A 217 -16.54 3.83 -15.92
CA ARG A 217 -15.71 2.63 -16.15
C ARG A 217 -14.20 2.88 -16.25
N GLY A 218 -13.72 4.02 -15.72
CA GLY A 218 -12.31 4.38 -15.76
C GLY A 218 -11.80 4.79 -17.14
N ASP A 219 -12.67 5.01 -18.10
CA ASP A 219 -12.36 5.42 -19.48
C ASP A 219 -12.45 6.95 -19.61
N GLU A 220 -11.33 7.60 -19.86
CA GLU A 220 -11.23 9.05 -19.99
C GLU A 220 -12.02 9.65 -21.19
N THR A 221 -12.47 8.80 -22.13
CA THR A 221 -13.35 9.18 -23.24
C THR A 221 -14.83 9.22 -22.84
N GLN A 222 -15.17 8.66 -21.68
CA GLN A 222 -16.52 8.60 -21.12
C GLN A 222 -16.81 9.81 -20.23
N PRO A 223 -18.09 10.07 -19.88
CA PRO A 223 -18.44 11.17 -18.99
C PRO A 223 -17.74 11.08 -17.63
N MET A 224 -17.33 12.25 -17.14
CA MET A 224 -16.79 12.40 -15.80
C MET A 224 -17.93 12.56 -14.79
N LEU A 225 -18.07 11.56 -13.91
CA LEU A 225 -19.05 11.51 -12.83
C LEU A 225 -18.52 12.20 -11.58
N GLN A 226 -19.43 12.59 -10.69
CA GLN A 226 -19.13 13.10 -9.36
C GLN A 226 -19.15 11.91 -8.38
N ARG A 227 -18.01 11.56 -7.82
CA ARG A 227 -17.87 10.48 -6.84
C ARG A 227 -17.86 11.04 -5.44
N ILE A 228 -18.84 10.66 -4.61
CA ILE A 228 -18.84 10.96 -3.18
C ILE A 228 -18.27 9.79 -2.42
N TYR A 229 -17.21 10.03 -1.64
CA TYR A 229 -16.63 9.06 -0.72
C TYR A 229 -17.20 9.21 0.68
N GLY A 230 -17.47 8.09 1.33
CA GLY A 230 -17.86 8.02 2.73
C GLY A 230 -17.20 6.85 3.45
N THR A 231 -17.29 6.85 4.77
CA THR A 231 -16.85 5.74 5.62
C THR A 231 -17.96 5.34 6.58
N ALA A 232 -18.06 4.04 6.92
CA ALA A 232 -19.05 3.54 7.86
C ALA A 232 -18.46 2.40 8.71
N TRP A 233 -18.84 2.39 9.99
CA TRP A 233 -18.29 1.53 11.03
C TRP A 233 -19.38 0.97 11.93
N ASP A 234 -19.07 -0.11 12.65
CA ASP A 234 -19.97 -0.79 13.58
C ASP A 234 -20.25 0.03 14.85
N THR A 235 -19.26 0.84 15.27
CA THR A 235 -19.34 1.66 16.50
C THR A 235 -18.89 3.11 16.25
N LYS A 236 -19.34 4.01 17.11
CA LYS A 236 -18.90 5.40 17.09
C LYS A 236 -17.41 5.54 17.40
N GLU A 237 -16.92 4.68 18.29
CA GLU A 237 -15.52 4.63 18.70
C GLU A 237 -14.63 4.20 17.53
N ALA A 238 -15.05 3.19 16.77
CA ALA A 238 -14.33 2.73 15.56
C ALA A 238 -14.30 3.82 14.48
N LEU A 239 -15.44 4.50 14.24
CA LEU A 239 -15.47 5.65 13.33
C LEU A 239 -14.51 6.75 13.78
N LYS A 240 -14.54 7.12 15.08
CA LYS A 240 -13.66 8.16 15.63
C LYS A 240 -12.18 7.76 15.51
N ALA A 241 -11.84 6.51 15.78
CA ALA A 241 -10.49 5.99 15.66
C ALA A 241 -10.02 6.03 14.18
N HIS A 242 -10.89 5.67 13.23
CA HIS A 242 -10.59 5.78 11.81
C HIS A 242 -10.34 7.23 11.36
N LEU A 243 -11.21 8.16 11.74
CA LEU A 243 -11.03 9.58 11.39
C LEU A 243 -9.75 10.15 12.00
N HIS A 244 -9.43 9.78 13.23
CA HIS A 244 -8.16 10.18 13.86
C HIS A 244 -6.94 9.63 13.10
N ARG A 245 -7.00 8.36 12.64
CA ARG A 245 -5.93 7.79 11.80
C ARG A 245 -5.76 8.56 10.48
N LEU A 246 -6.86 8.99 9.85
CA LEU A 246 -6.79 9.79 8.63
C LEU A 246 -6.17 11.18 8.86
N GLU A 247 -6.55 11.85 9.96
CA GLU A 247 -5.94 13.13 10.35
C GLU A 247 -4.43 12.98 10.63
N GLU A 248 -4.04 11.92 11.33
CA GLU A 248 -2.63 11.62 11.58
C GLU A 248 -1.88 11.28 10.28
N ALA A 249 -2.53 10.54 9.36
CA ALA A 249 -1.95 10.25 8.05
C ALA A 249 -1.71 11.54 7.24
N GLU A 250 -2.64 12.48 7.26
CA GLU A 250 -2.49 13.78 6.58
C GLU A 250 -1.36 14.62 7.18
N LYS A 251 -1.24 14.64 8.52
CA LYS A 251 -0.15 15.34 9.20
C LYS A 251 1.23 14.74 8.89
N ARG A 252 1.26 13.43 8.60
CA ARG A 252 2.49 12.67 8.30
C ARG A 252 2.79 12.55 6.82
N ASP A 253 1.93 13.06 5.94
CA ASP A 253 2.11 12.96 4.48
C ASP A 253 3.52 13.43 4.08
N HIS A 254 4.31 12.53 3.47
CA HIS A 254 5.69 12.80 3.09
C HIS A 254 5.84 13.99 2.14
N ARG A 255 4.83 14.30 1.33
CA ARG A 255 4.84 15.45 0.41
C ARG A 255 4.82 16.76 1.18
N LYS A 256 4.00 16.83 2.24
CA LYS A 256 3.92 17.97 3.15
C LYS A 256 5.20 18.09 3.99
N LEU A 257 5.59 17.01 4.64
CA LEU A 257 6.80 16.97 5.46
C LEU A 257 8.07 17.21 4.62
N GLY A 258 8.09 16.70 3.39
CA GLY A 258 9.18 16.90 2.44
C GLY A 258 9.43 18.38 2.13
N ALA A 259 8.34 19.14 1.89
CA ALA A 259 8.39 20.58 1.69
C ALA A 259 8.75 21.34 2.98
N GLU A 260 8.08 21.03 4.12
CA GLU A 260 8.32 21.70 5.42
C GLU A 260 9.75 21.51 5.94
N LEU A 261 10.33 20.33 5.73
CA LEU A 261 11.67 19.97 6.21
C LEU A 261 12.77 20.15 5.14
N ASP A 262 12.40 20.62 3.95
CA ASP A 262 13.33 20.84 2.83
C ASP A 262 14.08 19.56 2.41
N LEU A 263 13.32 18.46 2.19
CA LEU A 263 13.89 17.14 1.88
C LEU A 263 13.94 16.86 0.37
N PHE A 264 12.88 17.17 -0.36
CA PHE A 264 12.76 16.93 -1.81
C PHE A 264 11.64 17.77 -2.43
N SER A 265 11.65 17.84 -3.76
CA SER A 265 10.60 18.50 -4.57
C SER A 265 10.36 17.75 -5.88
N PHE A 266 9.27 18.13 -6.57
CA PHE A 266 8.91 17.67 -7.91
C PHE A 266 8.73 18.90 -8.80
N PRO A 267 9.80 19.48 -9.36
CA PRO A 267 9.69 20.62 -10.26
C PRO A 267 8.96 20.25 -11.56
N ASP A 268 8.01 21.06 -11.99
CA ASP A 268 7.23 20.84 -13.21
C ASP A 268 8.12 20.77 -14.46
N GLU A 269 9.24 21.46 -14.44
CA GLU A 269 10.22 21.52 -15.55
C GLU A 269 10.87 20.17 -15.87
N ILE A 270 10.96 19.28 -14.87
CA ILE A 270 11.53 17.93 -15.10
C ILE A 270 10.45 16.92 -15.44
N GLY A 271 9.20 17.19 -15.11
CA GLY A 271 8.07 16.32 -15.38
C GLY A 271 7.60 15.48 -14.19
N SER A 272 6.37 15.02 -14.30
CA SER A 272 5.67 14.29 -13.23
C SER A 272 6.34 12.96 -12.89
N GLY A 273 6.48 12.67 -11.58
CA GLY A 273 7.01 11.41 -11.07
C GLY A 273 8.55 11.32 -11.10
N LEU A 274 9.23 12.46 -11.21
CA LEU A 274 10.70 12.56 -11.13
C LEU A 274 11.07 13.47 -9.95
N ALA A 275 11.62 12.86 -8.88
CA ALA A 275 11.95 13.57 -7.64
C ALA A 275 13.34 14.18 -7.67
N VAL A 276 13.49 15.38 -7.09
CA VAL A 276 14.76 16.01 -6.79
C VAL A 276 14.96 16.04 -5.28
N PHE A 277 16.02 15.42 -4.79
CA PHE A 277 16.38 15.45 -3.37
C PHE A 277 17.21 16.69 -3.05
N HIS A 278 16.78 17.45 -2.04
CA HIS A 278 17.49 18.61 -1.51
C HIS A 278 18.64 18.17 -0.58
N PRO A 279 19.55 19.04 -0.15
CA PRO A 279 20.71 18.62 0.64
C PRO A 279 20.38 17.82 1.90
N LYS A 280 19.30 18.16 2.62
CA LYS A 280 18.86 17.40 3.80
C LYS A 280 18.32 16.02 3.41
N GLY A 281 17.44 15.96 2.42
CA GLY A 281 16.91 14.69 1.90
C GLY A 281 18.00 13.82 1.27
N GLY A 282 18.91 14.42 0.51
CA GLY A 282 20.09 13.73 -0.04
C GLY A 282 20.99 13.13 1.04
N THR A 283 21.11 13.80 2.20
CA THR A 283 21.86 13.26 3.35
C THR A 283 21.15 12.02 3.92
N VAL A 284 19.83 12.07 4.16
CA VAL A 284 19.08 10.92 4.67
C VAL A 284 19.17 9.76 3.68
N ARG A 285 18.93 10.02 2.38
CA ARG A 285 19.04 9.02 1.32
C ARG A 285 20.41 8.35 1.30
N ARG A 286 21.50 9.13 1.34
CA ARG A 286 22.86 8.61 1.39
C ARG A 286 23.09 7.72 2.61
N LEU A 287 22.62 8.11 3.78
CA LEU A 287 22.75 7.30 5.01
C LEU A 287 22.00 5.98 4.89
N MET A 288 20.80 5.99 4.30
CA MET A 288 20.04 4.77 4.00
C MET A 288 20.83 3.84 3.07
N GLU A 289 21.33 4.38 1.95
CA GLU A 289 22.10 3.60 0.97
C GLU A 289 23.42 3.06 1.57
N GLU A 290 24.16 3.86 2.33
CA GLU A 290 25.42 3.45 2.99
C GLU A 290 25.20 2.35 4.03
N TYR A 291 24.13 2.45 4.81
CA TYR A 291 23.79 1.41 5.77
C TYR A 291 23.40 0.11 5.09
N SER A 292 22.49 0.18 4.13
CA SER A 292 22.07 -0.96 3.33
C SER A 292 23.26 -1.62 2.63
N ARG A 293 24.18 -0.83 2.05
CA ARG A 293 25.41 -1.32 1.40
C ARG A 293 26.25 -2.16 2.37
N ARG A 294 26.55 -1.66 3.55
CA ARG A 294 27.34 -2.40 4.57
C ARG A 294 26.68 -3.73 4.95
N ARG A 295 25.37 -3.74 5.14
CA ARG A 295 24.62 -4.96 5.47
C ARG A 295 24.67 -5.99 4.35
N HIS A 296 24.59 -5.55 3.08
CA HIS A 296 24.74 -6.44 1.92
C HIS A 296 26.14 -7.02 1.81
N GLU A 297 27.19 -6.19 1.99
CA GLU A 297 28.59 -6.67 2.01
C GLU A 297 28.80 -7.73 3.09
N GLN A 298 28.29 -7.51 4.30
CA GLN A 298 28.34 -8.48 5.40
C GLN A 298 27.61 -9.78 5.11
N ALA A 299 26.53 -9.72 4.32
CA ALA A 299 25.74 -10.87 3.88
C ALA A 299 26.31 -11.55 2.61
N GLY A 300 27.49 -11.11 2.12
CA GLY A 300 28.21 -11.75 1.01
C GLY A 300 27.66 -11.39 -0.37
N TYR A 301 27.05 -10.22 -0.54
CA TYR A 301 26.66 -9.73 -1.88
C TYR A 301 27.83 -9.05 -2.59
N GLU A 302 27.90 -9.27 -3.91
CA GLU A 302 28.84 -8.62 -4.80
C GLU A 302 28.17 -7.43 -5.51
N PHE A 303 28.80 -6.24 -5.45
CA PHE A 303 28.24 -5.04 -6.07
C PHE A 303 28.50 -5.04 -7.57
N VAL A 304 27.45 -4.72 -8.32
CA VAL A 304 27.49 -4.53 -9.76
C VAL A 304 26.87 -3.21 -10.16
N TYR A 305 27.14 -2.76 -11.39
CA TYR A 305 26.56 -1.54 -11.95
C TYR A 305 26.13 -1.80 -13.37
N SER A 306 24.89 -1.47 -13.71
CA SER A 306 24.35 -1.64 -15.05
C SER A 306 23.98 -0.29 -15.68
N PRO A 307 24.08 -0.16 -17.02
CA PRO A 307 23.74 1.08 -17.71
C PRO A 307 22.23 1.33 -17.67
N HIS A 308 21.81 2.59 -17.85
CA HIS A 308 20.41 3.00 -17.79
C HIS A 308 19.64 2.68 -19.08
N ILE A 309 20.34 2.50 -20.21
CA ILE A 309 19.76 2.25 -21.52
C ILE A 309 20.35 0.99 -22.13
N SER A 310 19.57 0.31 -22.98
CA SER A 310 20.00 -0.85 -23.73
C SER A 310 19.29 -0.94 -25.08
N LYS A 311 19.91 -1.68 -26.01
CA LYS A 311 19.29 -2.03 -27.29
C LYS A 311 18.03 -2.89 -27.09
N GLU A 312 17.08 -2.72 -28.00
CA GLU A 312 15.80 -3.44 -28.03
C GLU A 312 15.95 -4.96 -27.84
N GLY A 313 16.92 -5.60 -28.51
CA GLY A 313 17.11 -7.05 -28.46
C GLY A 313 17.29 -7.66 -27.08
N LEU A 314 17.81 -6.89 -26.09
CA LEU A 314 17.88 -7.34 -24.70
C LEU A 314 16.49 -7.51 -24.10
N PHE A 315 15.60 -6.56 -24.37
CA PHE A 315 14.23 -6.55 -23.84
C PHE A 315 13.29 -7.48 -24.62
N GLN A 316 13.59 -7.78 -25.89
CA GLN A 316 12.95 -8.86 -26.65
C GLN A 316 13.32 -10.21 -26.03
N THR A 317 14.62 -10.49 -25.79
CA THR A 317 15.09 -11.74 -25.21
C THR A 317 14.47 -11.98 -23.83
N SER A 318 14.43 -10.96 -22.98
CA SER A 318 13.86 -11.07 -21.64
C SER A 318 12.32 -11.10 -21.59
N GLY A 319 11.64 -10.78 -22.70
CA GLY A 319 10.17 -10.73 -22.79
C GLY A 319 9.54 -9.44 -22.28
N HIS A 320 10.32 -8.43 -21.91
CA HIS A 320 9.76 -7.17 -21.43
C HIS A 320 8.92 -6.45 -22.48
N LEU A 321 9.31 -6.49 -23.74
CA LEU A 321 8.53 -5.90 -24.83
C LEU A 321 7.24 -6.67 -25.14
N GLU A 322 7.16 -7.94 -24.77
CA GLU A 322 5.97 -8.77 -24.95
C GLU A 322 4.95 -8.57 -23.80
N TRP A 323 5.44 -8.50 -22.55
CA TRP A 323 4.58 -8.57 -21.34
C TRP A 323 4.51 -7.28 -20.55
N PHE A 324 5.44 -6.33 -20.77
CA PHE A 324 5.58 -5.11 -19.97
C PHE A 324 5.69 -3.83 -20.82
N ALA A 325 5.42 -3.89 -22.12
CA ALA A 325 5.59 -2.76 -23.04
C ALA A 325 4.86 -1.49 -22.59
N ASP A 326 3.63 -1.61 -22.08
CA ASP A 326 2.83 -0.47 -21.59
C ASP A 326 3.46 0.27 -20.40
N GLY A 327 4.34 -0.41 -19.67
CA GLY A 327 5.09 0.15 -18.54
C GLY A 327 6.48 0.70 -18.92
N MET A 328 6.85 0.66 -20.20
CA MET A 328 8.14 1.16 -20.68
C MET A 328 8.01 2.53 -21.33
N PHE A 329 9.01 3.39 -21.13
CA PHE A 329 9.12 4.62 -21.92
C PHE A 329 9.31 4.29 -23.41
N PRO A 330 8.80 5.12 -24.33
CA PRO A 330 9.04 4.94 -25.75
C PRO A 330 10.53 4.84 -26.09
N PRO A 331 10.91 4.09 -27.15
CA PRO A 331 12.30 3.97 -27.54
C PRO A 331 12.93 5.29 -27.98
N MET A 332 14.23 5.39 -27.77
CA MET A 332 15.08 6.40 -28.37
C MET A 332 15.64 5.84 -29.68
N HIS A 333 15.23 6.39 -30.80
CA HIS A 333 15.67 5.95 -32.12
C HIS A 333 17.00 6.61 -32.48
N LEU A 334 18.07 5.81 -32.59
CA LEU A 334 19.38 6.28 -33.03
C LEU A 334 19.54 6.03 -34.54
N HIS A 335 19.62 7.09 -35.31
CA HIS A 335 19.93 7.04 -36.73
C HIS A 335 21.42 6.73 -36.92
N ASP A 336 21.75 5.72 -37.73
CA ASP A 336 23.14 5.51 -38.14
C ASP A 336 23.49 6.48 -39.27
N HIS A 337 24.66 7.10 -39.17
CA HIS A 337 25.16 8.04 -40.19
C HIS A 337 25.49 7.38 -41.55
N GLY A 338 25.35 6.05 -41.66
CA GLY A 338 25.64 5.26 -42.86
C GLY A 338 24.45 4.86 -43.72
N GLY A 339 23.21 5.23 -43.34
CA GLY A 339 22.00 4.92 -44.12
C GLY A 339 21.40 3.52 -43.89
N GLU A 340 21.86 2.80 -42.87
CA GLU A 340 21.22 1.57 -42.39
C GLU A 340 20.03 1.93 -41.45
N GLU A 341 19.08 0.98 -41.30
CA GLU A 341 17.97 1.12 -40.37
C GLU A 341 18.49 1.48 -38.97
N GLY A 342 17.92 2.52 -38.36
CA GLY A 342 18.30 2.97 -37.01
C GLY A 342 18.06 1.88 -35.96
N ILE A 343 18.72 2.03 -34.79
CA ILE A 343 18.62 1.08 -33.68
C ILE A 343 17.85 1.74 -32.55
N ASP A 344 16.88 1.02 -32.01
CA ASP A 344 16.10 1.44 -30.85
C ASP A 344 16.81 1.10 -29.55
N TYR A 345 16.91 2.13 -28.68
CA TYR A 345 17.35 2.01 -27.31
C TYR A 345 16.22 2.35 -26.36
N TYR A 346 16.10 1.60 -25.27
CA TYR A 346 15.09 1.79 -24.25
C TYR A 346 15.73 2.15 -22.90
N LEU A 347 15.05 2.98 -22.12
CA LEU A 347 15.32 3.09 -20.69
C LEU A 347 14.95 1.78 -20.02
N LYS A 348 15.82 1.25 -19.14
CA LYS A 348 15.56 -0.01 -18.46
C LYS A 348 14.40 0.10 -17.47
N PRO A 349 13.37 -0.77 -17.55
CA PRO A 349 12.30 -0.83 -16.54
C PRO A 349 12.67 -1.70 -15.34
N MET A 350 13.68 -2.56 -15.49
CA MET A 350 14.20 -3.52 -14.51
C MET A 350 15.68 -3.81 -14.73
N ASN A 351 16.39 -4.26 -13.69
CA ASN A 351 17.84 -4.55 -13.74
C ASN A 351 18.15 -6.01 -14.10
N CYS A 352 17.21 -6.95 -13.92
CA CYS A 352 17.41 -8.37 -14.08
C CYS A 352 18.11 -8.80 -15.39
N PRO A 353 17.78 -8.28 -16.59
CA PRO A 353 18.48 -8.69 -17.81
C PRO A 353 19.98 -8.40 -17.79
N PHE A 354 20.37 -7.31 -17.12
CA PHE A 354 21.79 -6.91 -17.04
C PHE A 354 22.59 -7.82 -16.10
N HIS A 355 22.03 -8.21 -14.95
CA HIS A 355 22.66 -9.16 -14.03
C HIS A 355 22.82 -10.53 -14.68
N ILE A 356 21.85 -10.95 -15.50
CA ILE A 356 21.96 -12.18 -16.28
C ILE A 356 23.09 -12.09 -17.30
N LEU A 357 23.30 -10.94 -17.96
CA LEU A 357 24.44 -10.75 -18.86
C LEU A 357 25.78 -10.88 -18.11
N ILE A 358 25.88 -10.34 -16.88
CA ILE A 358 27.07 -10.48 -16.02
C ILE A 358 27.30 -11.96 -15.67
N PHE A 359 26.22 -12.71 -15.33
CA PHE A 359 26.34 -14.15 -15.09
C PHE A 359 26.84 -14.89 -16.32
N ARG A 360 26.31 -14.56 -17.51
CA ARG A 360 26.60 -15.22 -18.81
C ARG A 360 27.96 -14.88 -19.41
N ASP A 361 28.59 -13.78 -18.96
CA ASP A 361 29.85 -13.28 -19.58
C ASP A 361 31.00 -14.30 -19.57
N ARG A 362 30.98 -15.25 -18.62
CA ARG A 362 31.95 -16.35 -18.53
C ARG A 362 31.31 -17.65 -18.07
N THR A 363 31.99 -18.76 -18.32
CA THR A 363 31.58 -20.07 -17.78
C THR A 363 31.63 -20.07 -16.29
N ARG A 364 30.54 -20.46 -15.63
CA ARG A 364 30.40 -20.55 -14.17
C ARG A 364 30.53 -22.00 -13.71
N SER A 365 31.05 -22.18 -12.50
CA SER A 365 31.09 -23.45 -11.79
C SER A 365 30.10 -23.47 -10.61
N TYR A 366 29.59 -24.65 -10.25
CA TYR A 366 28.76 -24.82 -9.03
C TYR A 366 29.44 -24.29 -7.77
N ARG A 367 30.79 -24.21 -7.75
CA ARG A 367 31.56 -23.66 -6.61
C ARG A 367 31.42 -22.15 -6.45
N GLU A 368 30.95 -21.46 -7.48
CA GLU A 368 30.70 -20.02 -7.46
C GLU A 368 29.25 -19.70 -7.06
N LEU A 369 28.44 -20.73 -6.82
CA LEU A 369 27.05 -20.59 -6.42
C LEU A 369 26.87 -20.88 -4.91
N PRO A 370 26.03 -20.14 -4.21
CA PRO A 370 25.14 -19.08 -4.71
C PRO A 370 25.93 -17.80 -5.05
N LEU A 371 25.65 -17.20 -6.21
CA LEU A 371 26.18 -15.92 -6.62
C LEU A 371 25.14 -14.83 -6.35
N ARG A 372 25.45 -13.90 -5.44
CA ARG A 372 24.54 -12.84 -4.99
C ARG A 372 25.02 -11.50 -5.54
N MET A 373 24.36 -11.00 -6.59
CA MET A 373 24.65 -9.69 -7.18
C MET A 373 23.68 -8.65 -6.66
N PHE A 374 24.19 -7.44 -6.40
CA PHE A 374 23.41 -6.32 -5.87
C PHE A 374 23.81 -5.00 -6.55
N GLU A 375 22.83 -4.15 -6.83
CA GLU A 375 23.04 -2.75 -7.20
C GLU A 375 21.97 -1.82 -6.64
N PHE A 376 22.30 -0.55 -6.42
CA PHE A 376 21.32 0.52 -6.39
C PHE A 376 21.03 0.91 -7.84
N GLY A 377 20.09 0.16 -8.44
CA GLY A 377 19.79 0.23 -9.86
C GLY A 377 18.68 1.23 -10.17
N SER A 378 19.01 2.30 -10.91
CA SER A 378 17.98 3.22 -11.38
C SER A 378 17.19 2.60 -12.53
N VAL A 379 15.87 2.58 -12.40
CA VAL A 379 14.93 2.06 -13.39
C VAL A 379 13.84 3.09 -13.70
N TYR A 380 13.23 2.95 -14.87
CA TYR A 380 12.28 3.93 -15.40
C TYR A 380 11.02 3.22 -15.86
N ARG A 381 9.84 3.67 -15.34
CA ARG A 381 8.55 3.08 -15.68
C ARG A 381 7.58 4.15 -16.16
N TYR A 382 6.92 3.89 -17.27
CA TYR A 382 5.94 4.81 -17.83
C TYR A 382 4.61 4.68 -17.07
N GLU A 383 4.61 5.22 -15.84
CA GLU A 383 3.39 5.30 -15.03
C GLU A 383 2.43 6.33 -15.59
N LYS A 384 1.13 5.99 -15.68
CA LYS A 384 0.09 6.94 -16.08
C LYS A 384 0.02 8.12 -15.10
N SER A 385 -0.28 9.32 -15.61
CA SER A 385 -0.30 10.55 -14.80
C SER A 385 -1.19 10.45 -13.54
N GLY A 386 -2.35 9.82 -13.66
CA GLY A 386 -3.32 9.69 -12.56
C GLY A 386 -2.91 8.74 -11.43
N VAL A 387 -1.83 7.94 -11.61
CA VAL A 387 -1.38 6.98 -10.57
C VAL A 387 -0.09 7.40 -9.89
N VAL A 388 0.59 8.44 -10.38
CA VAL A 388 1.80 9.01 -9.76
C VAL A 388 1.44 9.66 -8.42
N HIS A 389 2.18 9.34 -7.35
CA HIS A 389 1.86 9.85 -6.01
C HIS A 389 3.12 10.07 -5.18
N GLY A 390 3.57 11.33 -5.07
CA GLY A 390 4.75 11.71 -4.31
C GLY A 390 5.95 10.78 -4.61
N LEU A 391 6.66 10.35 -3.57
CA LEU A 391 7.75 9.38 -3.69
C LEU A 391 7.27 7.91 -3.67
N THR A 392 6.03 7.64 -3.32
CA THR A 392 5.52 6.26 -3.20
C THR A 392 5.25 5.61 -4.56
N ARG A 393 4.98 6.40 -5.60
CA ARG A 393 4.80 5.93 -6.97
C ARG A 393 5.34 6.96 -7.96
N VAL A 394 6.48 6.66 -8.53
CA VAL A 394 7.31 7.55 -9.36
C VAL A 394 7.61 6.92 -10.72
N ARG A 395 8.06 7.73 -11.68
CA ARG A 395 8.47 7.28 -13.01
C ARG A 395 9.96 6.94 -13.11
N GLY A 396 10.79 7.59 -12.30
CA GLY A 396 12.20 7.29 -12.15
C GLY A 396 12.50 6.93 -10.71
N MET A 397 13.06 5.75 -10.45
CA MET A 397 13.34 5.25 -9.11
C MET A 397 14.64 4.47 -9.05
N THR A 398 15.22 4.41 -7.86
CA THR A 398 16.39 3.58 -7.57
C THR A 398 15.96 2.39 -6.72
N GLN A 399 16.15 1.19 -7.24
CA GLN A 399 15.90 -0.04 -6.49
C GLN A 399 17.19 -0.52 -5.81
N ASP A 400 17.06 -1.02 -4.58
CA ASP A 400 18.09 -1.84 -3.93
C ASP A 400 17.93 -3.29 -4.42
N ASP A 401 18.30 -3.50 -5.67
CA ASP A 401 17.95 -4.68 -6.45
C ASP A 401 19.03 -5.75 -6.35
N ALA A 402 18.63 -6.97 -6.02
CA ALA A 402 19.53 -8.10 -5.95
C ALA A 402 18.99 -9.30 -6.73
N HIS A 403 19.93 -10.02 -7.36
CA HIS A 403 19.65 -11.26 -8.06
C HIS A 403 20.59 -12.33 -7.57
N ILE A 404 20.03 -13.41 -7.05
CA ILE A 404 20.76 -14.55 -6.52
C ILE A 404 20.64 -15.69 -7.53
N PHE A 405 21.79 -16.18 -8.02
CA PHE A 405 21.84 -17.37 -8.87
C PHE A 405 22.30 -18.53 -8.02
N CYS A 406 21.49 -19.57 -7.93
CA CYS A 406 21.77 -20.72 -7.07
C CYS A 406 21.43 -22.05 -7.76
N THR A 407 21.89 -23.15 -7.16
CA THR A 407 21.42 -24.47 -7.56
C THR A 407 20.06 -24.76 -6.96
N LYS A 408 19.38 -25.80 -7.44
CA LYS A 408 18.09 -26.23 -6.92
C LYS A 408 18.18 -26.61 -5.44
N GLU A 409 19.26 -27.26 -5.04
CA GLU A 409 19.50 -27.69 -3.65
C GLU A 409 19.74 -26.50 -2.70
N GLN A 410 20.30 -25.40 -3.21
CA GLN A 410 20.58 -24.19 -2.42
C GLN A 410 19.35 -23.28 -2.25
N MET A 411 18.32 -23.42 -3.10
CA MET A 411 17.18 -22.49 -3.16
C MET A 411 16.48 -22.32 -1.82
N ALA A 412 16.21 -23.41 -1.09
CA ALA A 412 15.48 -23.35 0.17
C ALA A 412 16.27 -22.59 1.26
N ASP A 413 17.58 -22.81 1.34
CA ASP A 413 18.45 -22.13 2.31
C ASP A 413 18.64 -20.65 1.94
N GLU A 414 18.75 -20.34 0.65
CA GLU A 414 18.83 -18.95 0.17
C GLU A 414 17.56 -18.18 0.47
N LEU A 415 16.37 -18.75 0.24
CA LEU A 415 15.10 -18.10 0.55
C LEU A 415 14.92 -17.83 2.05
N ASP A 416 15.30 -18.78 2.90
CA ASP A 416 15.23 -18.62 4.36
C ASP A 416 16.19 -17.53 4.87
N SER A 417 17.45 -17.57 4.43
CA SER A 417 18.47 -16.57 4.76
C SER A 417 18.07 -15.18 4.27
N LEU A 418 17.52 -15.11 3.06
CA LEU A 418 17.11 -13.87 2.43
C LEU A 418 15.93 -13.23 3.15
N LEU A 419 14.93 -14.02 3.55
CA LEU A 419 13.78 -13.51 4.29
C LEU A 419 14.21 -13.00 5.69
N THR A 420 15.12 -13.71 6.38
CA THR A 420 15.71 -13.23 7.63
C THR A 420 16.43 -11.90 7.44
N PHE A 421 17.30 -11.81 6.43
CA PHE A 421 18.03 -10.57 6.12
C PHE A 421 17.12 -9.37 5.84
N VAL A 422 16.02 -9.60 5.12
CA VAL A 422 15.00 -8.57 4.84
C VAL A 422 14.36 -8.06 6.12
N LEU A 423 13.88 -8.97 6.97
CA LEU A 423 13.20 -8.60 8.22
C LEU A 423 14.14 -7.87 9.19
N ASP A 424 15.35 -8.36 9.35
CA ASP A 424 16.37 -7.73 10.20
C ASP A 424 16.70 -6.32 9.72
N LEU A 425 16.91 -6.14 8.40
CA LEU A 425 17.27 -4.83 7.86
C LEU A 425 16.12 -3.82 7.98
N LEU A 426 14.87 -4.23 7.75
CA LEU A 426 13.70 -3.36 7.96
C LEU A 426 13.53 -3.00 9.45
N GLY A 427 13.79 -3.96 10.36
CA GLY A 427 13.80 -3.72 11.81
C GLY A 427 14.83 -2.68 12.24
N ASP A 428 16.05 -2.68 11.65
CA ASP A 428 17.08 -1.68 11.90
C ASP A 428 16.61 -0.25 11.56
N TYR A 429 15.64 -0.09 10.64
CA TYR A 429 15.01 1.18 10.32
C TYR A 429 13.76 1.49 11.17
N GLY A 430 13.48 0.68 12.19
CA GLY A 430 12.35 0.87 13.10
C GLY A 430 11.00 0.34 12.61
N LEU A 431 10.99 -0.44 11.53
CA LEU A 431 9.81 -1.16 11.06
C LEU A 431 9.89 -2.60 11.56
N ASP A 432 9.04 -2.97 12.52
CA ASP A 432 9.06 -4.25 13.23
C ASP A 432 7.70 -4.98 13.25
N ASP A 433 6.64 -4.35 12.78
CA ASP A 433 5.31 -4.96 12.65
C ASP A 433 5.08 -5.42 11.20
N PHE A 434 5.23 -6.75 10.96
CA PHE A 434 5.16 -7.34 9.64
C PHE A 434 4.11 -8.44 9.54
N TYR A 435 3.63 -8.66 8.31
CA TYR A 435 3.05 -9.92 7.87
C TYR A 435 3.56 -10.26 6.47
N LEU A 436 3.42 -11.51 6.07
CA LEU A 436 3.86 -12.00 4.77
C LEU A 436 2.66 -12.23 3.85
N GLU A 437 2.86 -11.96 2.57
CA GLU A 437 1.85 -12.22 1.54
C GLU A 437 2.46 -13.10 0.44
N LEU A 438 1.88 -14.29 0.24
CA LEU A 438 2.30 -15.24 -0.80
C LEU A 438 1.37 -15.12 -2.00
N SER A 439 1.90 -14.57 -3.10
CA SER A 439 1.18 -14.43 -4.36
C SER A 439 1.48 -15.62 -5.28
N THR A 440 0.40 -16.28 -5.71
CA THR A 440 0.47 -17.50 -6.53
C THR A 440 0.30 -17.22 -8.02
N ARG A 441 0.26 -18.30 -8.82
CA ARG A 441 0.17 -18.24 -10.27
C ARG A 441 -1.10 -17.52 -10.74
N PRO A 442 -0.99 -16.50 -11.62
CA PRO A 442 -2.16 -15.90 -12.25
C PRO A 442 -2.82 -16.86 -13.25
N GLU A 443 -4.15 -16.83 -13.35
CA GLU A 443 -4.91 -17.67 -14.29
C GLU A 443 -4.52 -17.39 -15.75
N HIS A 444 -4.29 -16.11 -16.05
CA HIS A 444 -3.89 -15.63 -17.36
C HIS A 444 -2.51 -14.95 -17.27
N LYS A 445 -1.74 -15.00 -18.36
CA LYS A 445 -0.42 -14.36 -18.48
C LYS A 445 0.70 -15.00 -17.62
N ALA A 446 0.61 -16.28 -17.24
CA ALA A 446 1.70 -16.99 -16.60
C ALA A 446 2.55 -17.76 -17.63
N VAL A 447 3.86 -17.64 -17.52
CA VAL A 447 4.86 -18.36 -18.32
C VAL A 447 5.43 -19.52 -17.51
N GLY A 448 5.79 -20.63 -18.14
CA GLY A 448 6.34 -21.83 -17.50
C GLY A 448 5.31 -22.91 -17.21
N SER A 449 5.79 -24.08 -16.80
CA SER A 449 4.94 -25.22 -16.46
C SER A 449 4.26 -25.04 -15.09
N ILE A 450 3.16 -25.77 -14.87
CA ILE A 450 2.47 -25.78 -13.57
C ILE A 450 3.40 -26.33 -12.49
N GLU A 451 4.17 -27.36 -12.83
CA GLU A 451 5.10 -28.03 -11.89
C GLU A 451 6.21 -27.08 -11.42
N GLU A 452 6.76 -26.24 -12.28
CA GLU A 452 7.75 -25.20 -11.90
C GLU A 452 7.12 -24.17 -10.96
N TRP A 453 5.88 -23.74 -11.25
CA TRP A 453 5.14 -22.84 -10.39
C TRP A 453 4.82 -23.41 -9.01
N ASP A 454 4.38 -24.68 -8.96
CA ASP A 454 4.05 -25.37 -7.71
C ASP A 454 5.32 -25.55 -6.86
N GLU A 455 6.43 -25.94 -7.47
CA GLU A 455 7.72 -26.07 -6.78
C GLU A 455 8.20 -24.74 -6.20
N ALA A 456 8.17 -23.66 -6.98
CA ALA A 456 8.57 -22.34 -6.54
C ALA A 456 7.65 -21.82 -5.42
N THR A 457 6.33 -22.01 -5.56
CA THR A 457 5.34 -21.60 -4.57
C THR A 457 5.55 -22.33 -3.25
N GLU A 458 5.80 -23.63 -3.29
CA GLU A 458 6.03 -24.43 -2.09
C GLU A 458 7.34 -24.06 -1.39
N ALA A 459 8.40 -23.78 -2.16
CA ALA A 459 9.67 -23.31 -1.59
C ALA A 459 9.52 -21.98 -0.86
N LEU A 460 8.79 -21.02 -1.45
CA LEU A 460 8.47 -19.74 -0.82
C LEU A 460 7.58 -19.90 0.42
N ARG A 461 6.56 -20.76 0.33
CA ARG A 461 5.68 -21.09 1.47
C ARG A 461 6.47 -21.70 2.62
N ALA A 462 7.36 -22.65 2.34
CA ALA A 462 8.19 -23.30 3.34
C ALA A 462 9.15 -22.32 4.03
N ALA A 463 9.74 -21.37 3.29
CA ALA A 463 10.58 -20.32 3.87
C ALA A 463 9.76 -19.36 4.74
N ALA A 464 8.60 -18.92 4.26
CA ALA A 464 7.70 -18.02 5.01
C ALA A 464 7.18 -18.66 6.31
N SER A 465 6.80 -19.94 6.25
CA SER A 465 6.25 -20.68 7.42
C SER A 465 7.27 -20.92 8.55
N LYS A 466 8.57 -20.73 8.30
CA LYS A 466 9.60 -20.77 9.35
C LYS A 466 9.65 -19.49 10.18
N LYS A 467 9.02 -18.41 9.71
CA LYS A 467 8.93 -17.15 10.42
C LYS A 467 7.66 -17.14 11.27
N ASP A 468 7.75 -16.59 12.45
CA ASP A 468 6.59 -16.41 13.35
C ASP A 468 5.80 -15.18 12.95
N LEU A 469 5.26 -15.20 11.70
CA LEU A 469 4.51 -14.12 11.08
C LEU A 469 3.26 -14.67 10.38
N ASP A 470 2.20 -13.87 10.36
CA ASP A 470 1.01 -14.18 9.59
C ASP A 470 1.34 -14.30 8.10
N LEU A 471 0.86 -15.36 7.45
CA LEU A 471 1.00 -15.60 6.02
C LEU A 471 -0.36 -15.50 5.34
N VAL A 472 -0.54 -14.44 4.56
CA VAL A 472 -1.76 -14.20 3.77
C VAL A 472 -1.55 -14.76 2.36
N LEU A 473 -2.55 -15.44 1.82
CA LEU A 473 -2.52 -15.95 0.45
C LEU A 473 -3.14 -14.90 -0.50
N ASP A 474 -2.38 -14.53 -1.54
CA ASP A 474 -2.81 -13.67 -2.64
C ASP A 474 -2.90 -14.52 -3.92
N GLU A 475 -4.09 -15.08 -4.15
CA GLU A 475 -4.33 -15.98 -5.29
C GLU A 475 -4.27 -15.22 -6.61
N GLY A 476 -3.39 -15.67 -7.51
CA GLY A 476 -3.22 -15.08 -8.83
C GLY A 476 -2.40 -13.78 -8.86
N GLY A 477 -1.87 -13.30 -7.74
CA GLY A 477 -1.09 -12.05 -7.66
C GLY A 477 0.38 -12.17 -8.03
N GLY A 478 0.85 -13.34 -8.46
CA GLY A 478 2.23 -13.59 -8.90
C GLY A 478 2.63 -12.79 -10.13
N ALA A 479 3.93 -12.62 -10.36
CA ALA A 479 4.44 -12.06 -11.60
C ALA A 479 4.25 -13.06 -12.75
N PHE A 480 4.35 -12.60 -14.01
CA PHE A 480 4.17 -13.50 -15.16
C PHE A 480 5.20 -14.64 -15.21
N TYR A 481 6.35 -14.48 -14.56
CA TYR A 481 7.49 -15.42 -14.58
C TYR A 481 7.68 -16.24 -13.30
N GLY A 482 6.94 -15.94 -12.22
CA GLY A 482 7.05 -16.71 -10.98
C GLY A 482 6.24 -16.17 -9.80
N PRO A 483 6.04 -17.03 -8.78
CA PRO A 483 5.40 -16.65 -7.52
C PRO A 483 6.29 -15.74 -6.70
N LYS A 484 5.68 -15.01 -5.76
CA LYS A 484 6.42 -14.09 -4.89
C LYS A 484 5.95 -14.17 -3.43
N VAL A 485 6.85 -13.88 -2.50
CA VAL A 485 6.53 -13.48 -1.13
C VAL A 485 6.81 -11.99 -0.99
N SER A 486 5.80 -11.24 -0.55
CA SER A 486 5.93 -9.83 -0.20
C SER A 486 5.97 -9.66 1.32
N VAL A 487 6.87 -8.81 1.81
CA VAL A 487 6.88 -8.37 3.21
C VAL A 487 6.05 -7.10 3.29
N GLN A 488 4.97 -7.18 4.03
CA GLN A 488 4.08 -6.08 4.33
C GLN A 488 4.44 -5.51 5.70
N ALA A 489 4.81 -4.23 5.77
CA ALA A 489 5.13 -3.55 7.02
C ALA A 489 4.00 -2.60 7.43
N ARG A 490 3.67 -2.55 8.73
CA ARG A 490 2.77 -1.55 9.28
C ARG A 490 3.56 -0.38 9.84
N ASP A 491 3.17 0.84 9.46
CA ASP A 491 3.79 2.05 9.99
C ASP A 491 3.24 2.43 11.37
N ALA A 492 3.77 3.49 11.96
CA ALA A 492 3.41 3.96 13.30
C ALA A 492 1.92 4.29 13.52
N ILE A 493 1.12 4.38 12.46
CA ILE A 493 -0.34 4.61 12.52
C ILE A 493 -1.14 3.43 11.95
N GLY A 494 -0.49 2.29 11.73
CA GLY A 494 -1.11 1.03 11.30
C GLY A 494 -1.46 0.94 9.82
N ARG A 495 -0.91 1.81 8.95
CA ARG A 495 -1.06 1.67 7.49
C ARG A 495 -0.08 0.60 6.98
N THR A 496 -0.56 -0.23 6.09
CA THR A 496 0.24 -1.29 5.47
C THR A 496 0.98 -0.79 4.23
N TRP A 497 2.26 -1.14 4.16
CA TRP A 497 3.14 -0.84 3.04
C TRP A 497 3.83 -2.11 2.55
N GLN A 498 3.67 -2.43 1.28
CA GLN A 498 4.50 -3.47 0.66
C GLN A 498 5.92 -2.95 0.54
N MET A 499 6.84 -3.53 1.31
CA MET A 499 8.24 -3.17 1.34
C MET A 499 9.06 -4.09 0.43
N SER A 500 9.28 -5.31 0.83
CA SER A 500 10.17 -6.23 0.12
C SER A 500 9.39 -7.23 -0.71
N THR A 501 10.06 -7.73 -1.74
CA THR A 501 9.55 -8.81 -2.59
C THR A 501 10.67 -9.81 -2.89
N LEU A 502 10.39 -11.08 -2.67
CA LEU A 502 11.21 -12.23 -3.04
C LEU A 502 10.46 -13.01 -4.12
N GLN A 503 11.09 -13.24 -5.26
CA GLN A 503 10.49 -13.97 -6.38
C GLN A 503 11.43 -15.06 -6.88
N VAL A 504 10.91 -16.26 -7.10
CA VAL A 504 11.66 -17.37 -7.71
C VAL A 504 11.36 -17.41 -9.20
N ASP A 505 12.41 -17.45 -10.00
CA ASP A 505 12.33 -17.37 -11.46
C ASP A 505 13.12 -18.49 -12.11
N PHE A 506 12.42 -19.36 -12.85
CA PHE A 506 12.98 -20.40 -13.70
C PHE A 506 13.05 -19.96 -15.18
N GLN A 507 12.35 -18.90 -15.54
CA GLN A 507 12.07 -18.53 -16.93
C GLN A 507 13.18 -17.67 -17.55
N LEU A 508 13.63 -16.62 -16.86
CA LEU A 508 14.72 -15.79 -17.39
C LEU A 508 16.02 -16.57 -17.58
N PRO A 509 16.46 -17.46 -16.66
CA PRO A 509 17.56 -18.36 -16.92
C PRO A 509 17.41 -19.22 -18.18
N GLN A 510 16.18 -19.63 -18.51
CA GLN A 510 15.87 -20.36 -19.72
C GLN A 510 15.91 -19.46 -20.96
N ARG A 511 15.28 -18.32 -20.96
CA ARG A 511 15.22 -17.36 -22.07
C ARG A 511 16.61 -16.86 -22.48
N PHE A 512 17.51 -16.67 -21.52
CA PHE A 512 18.89 -16.25 -21.75
C PHE A 512 19.88 -17.41 -21.98
N ASP A 513 19.41 -18.67 -21.89
CA ASP A 513 20.21 -19.89 -22.00
C ASP A 513 21.47 -19.89 -21.13
N ILE A 514 21.33 -19.44 -19.85
CA ILE A 514 22.46 -19.41 -18.91
C ILE A 514 22.65 -20.77 -18.23
N HIS A 515 23.92 -21.13 -17.98
CA HIS A 515 24.29 -22.41 -17.38
C HIS A 515 25.52 -22.28 -16.47
N TYR A 516 25.62 -23.21 -15.51
CA TYR A 516 26.84 -23.48 -14.76
C TYR A 516 27.28 -24.94 -14.94
N THR A 517 28.56 -25.24 -14.69
CA THR A 517 29.06 -26.61 -14.67
C THR A 517 28.86 -27.23 -13.31
N GLY A 518 28.09 -28.32 -13.23
CA GLY A 518 27.81 -29.09 -12.02
C GLY A 518 28.96 -29.94 -11.51
N THR A 519 28.75 -30.63 -10.40
CA THR A 519 29.70 -31.60 -9.82
C THR A 519 29.95 -32.80 -10.74
N ASP A 520 28.96 -33.11 -11.56
CA ASP A 520 28.99 -34.18 -12.58
C ASP A 520 29.71 -33.78 -13.88
N GLY A 521 30.21 -32.54 -13.95
CA GLY A 521 30.84 -31.98 -15.13
C GLY A 521 29.86 -31.61 -16.25
N GLN A 522 28.54 -31.73 -16.05
CA GLN A 522 27.51 -31.37 -17.00
C GLN A 522 27.05 -29.93 -16.84
N ARG A 523 26.38 -29.41 -17.87
CA ARG A 523 25.77 -28.09 -17.85
C ARG A 523 24.40 -28.16 -17.16
N HIS A 524 24.22 -27.34 -16.14
CA HIS A 524 22.97 -27.19 -15.42
C HIS A 524 22.47 -25.75 -15.49
N ARG A 525 21.15 -25.55 -15.47
CA ARG A 525 20.53 -24.22 -15.43
C ARG A 525 20.41 -23.76 -13.99
N PRO A 526 20.86 -22.55 -13.64
CA PRO A 526 20.65 -22.00 -12.29
C PRO A 526 19.19 -21.60 -12.10
N ILE A 527 18.75 -21.57 -10.85
CA ILE A 527 17.55 -20.86 -10.40
C ILE A 527 17.95 -19.43 -10.12
N MET A 528 17.08 -18.49 -10.44
CA MET A 528 17.26 -17.09 -10.15
C MET A 528 16.24 -16.62 -9.10
N ILE A 529 16.71 -15.95 -8.05
CA ILE A 529 15.85 -15.32 -7.05
C ILE A 529 16.01 -13.81 -7.20
N HIS A 530 14.91 -13.11 -7.46
CA HIS A 530 14.84 -11.66 -7.49
C HIS A 530 14.49 -11.15 -6.09
N ARG A 531 15.13 -10.09 -5.65
CA ARG A 531 14.83 -9.45 -4.40
C ARG A 531 15.00 -7.94 -4.51
N ALA A 532 13.93 -7.20 -4.24
CA ALA A 532 13.98 -5.78 -3.89
C ALA A 532 13.57 -5.65 -2.42
N LEU A 533 14.45 -5.09 -1.57
CA LEU A 533 14.20 -5.03 -0.13
C LEU A 533 13.31 -3.84 0.23
N PHE A 534 13.61 -2.66 -0.31
CA PHE A 534 12.87 -1.42 -0.06
C PHE A 534 11.78 -1.16 -1.12
N GLY A 535 11.68 -1.99 -2.13
CA GLY A 535 10.91 -1.71 -3.33
C GLY A 535 11.56 -0.63 -4.19
N SER A 536 11.75 0.57 -3.66
CA SER A 536 12.66 1.60 -4.16
C SER A 536 13.10 2.50 -3.00
N ILE A 537 14.25 3.15 -3.18
CA ILE A 537 14.77 4.12 -2.20
C ILE A 537 13.78 5.27 -2.00
N GLU A 538 13.16 5.76 -3.07
CA GLU A 538 12.16 6.83 -3.03
C GLU A 538 10.95 6.41 -2.20
N ARG A 539 10.38 5.23 -2.47
CA ARG A 539 9.24 4.70 -1.72
C ARG A 539 9.57 4.50 -0.24
N PHE A 540 10.71 3.89 0.05
CA PHE A 540 11.14 3.65 1.42
C PHE A 540 11.41 4.94 2.18
N PHE A 541 12.02 5.94 1.51
CA PHE A 541 12.21 7.28 2.06
C PHE A 541 10.87 7.92 2.45
N ALA A 542 9.85 7.81 1.59
CA ALA A 542 8.50 8.29 1.91
C ALA A 542 7.93 7.58 3.15
N VAL A 543 8.00 6.25 3.18
CA VAL A 543 7.49 5.45 4.30
C VAL A 543 8.18 5.81 5.61
N LEU A 544 9.52 5.94 5.62
CA LEU A 544 10.27 6.37 6.81
C LEU A 544 9.91 7.81 7.24
N THR A 545 9.75 8.74 6.27
CA THR A 545 9.34 10.11 6.56
C THR A 545 7.98 10.14 7.25
N GLU A 546 7.02 9.34 6.79
CA GLU A 546 5.70 9.24 7.39
C GLU A 546 5.69 8.45 8.70
N HIS A 547 6.44 7.36 8.79
CA HIS A 547 6.61 6.56 10.00
C HIS A 547 7.12 7.41 11.16
N TYR A 548 8.20 8.12 10.95
CA TYR A 548 8.80 9.02 11.93
C TYR A 548 8.13 10.40 11.99
N ALA A 549 7.11 10.66 11.18
CA ALA A 549 6.53 12.01 11.03
C ALA A 549 7.59 13.10 10.78
N GLY A 550 8.65 12.77 10.03
CA GLY A 550 9.80 13.62 9.76
C GLY A 550 10.81 13.77 10.92
N ALA A 551 10.52 13.17 12.09
CA ALA A 551 11.39 13.21 13.26
C ALA A 551 12.38 12.03 13.25
N PHE A 552 13.23 11.95 12.23
CA PHE A 552 14.19 10.85 12.06
C PHE A 552 15.01 10.59 13.32
N PRO A 553 15.35 9.32 13.64
CA PRO A 553 16.27 8.98 14.73
C PRO A 553 17.65 9.60 14.48
N ALA A 554 18.47 9.72 15.52
CA ALA A 554 19.73 10.44 15.44
C ALA A 554 20.66 9.92 14.34
N TRP A 555 20.69 8.61 14.10
CA TRP A 555 21.55 8.03 13.08
C TRP A 555 21.13 8.39 11.63
N LEU A 556 19.83 8.65 11.37
CA LEU A 556 19.30 9.06 10.06
C LEU A 556 19.10 10.56 9.91
N ALA A 557 19.03 11.32 11.00
CA ALA A 557 18.73 12.75 10.96
C ALA A 557 19.76 13.52 10.10
N PRO A 558 19.31 14.39 9.17
CA PRO A 558 20.24 15.15 8.31
C PRO A 558 21.10 16.14 9.10
N VAL A 559 20.57 16.67 10.20
CA VAL A 559 21.28 17.42 11.22
C VAL A 559 20.97 16.75 12.56
N GLN A 560 21.98 16.25 13.25
CA GLN A 560 21.83 15.58 14.54
C GLN A 560 21.81 16.57 15.70
N VAL A 561 22.64 17.58 15.60
CA VAL A 561 22.86 18.54 16.67
C VAL A 561 22.92 19.95 16.11
N ARG A 562 22.15 20.87 16.71
CA ARG A 562 22.31 22.31 16.48
C ARG A 562 22.82 23.00 17.74
N VAL A 563 23.90 23.74 17.61
CA VAL A 563 24.47 24.51 18.72
C VAL A 563 24.03 25.96 18.63
N LEU A 564 23.52 26.49 19.75
CA LEU A 564 23.00 27.86 19.88
C LEU A 564 23.71 28.61 20.99
N GLY A 565 24.35 29.71 20.68
CA GLY A 565 24.81 30.68 21.67
C GLY A 565 23.62 31.35 22.38
N VAL A 566 23.70 31.64 23.67
CA VAL A 566 22.62 32.37 24.38
C VAL A 566 22.51 33.78 23.80
N ARG A 567 23.64 34.42 23.46
CA ARG A 567 23.77 35.74 22.82
C ARG A 567 24.90 35.74 21.79
N ASP A 568 25.06 36.82 21.06
CA ASP A 568 26.02 36.99 19.98
C ASP A 568 27.48 36.77 20.41
N ASP A 569 27.88 37.23 21.63
CA ASP A 569 29.20 36.97 22.21
C ASP A 569 29.56 35.46 22.31
N HIS A 570 28.56 34.57 22.24
CA HIS A 570 28.73 33.12 22.33
C HIS A 570 28.80 32.42 20.96
N ASP A 571 28.60 33.16 19.85
CA ASP A 571 28.50 32.57 18.52
C ASP A 571 29.81 31.90 18.08
N ASP A 572 30.97 32.55 18.31
CA ASP A 572 32.26 31.93 17.98
C ASP A 572 32.46 30.58 18.67
N HIS A 573 32.03 30.47 19.95
CA HIS A 573 32.09 29.21 20.68
C HIS A 573 31.10 28.20 20.17
N ALA A 574 29.87 28.63 19.84
CA ALA A 574 28.84 27.73 19.27
C ALA A 574 29.30 27.16 17.93
N PHE A 575 29.87 27.97 17.04
CA PHE A 575 30.45 27.50 15.78
C PHE A 575 31.66 26.57 15.99
N ALA A 576 32.55 26.89 16.94
CA ALA A 576 33.68 26.03 17.29
C ALA A 576 33.22 24.67 17.83
N LEU A 577 32.22 24.65 18.71
CA LEU A 577 31.63 23.40 19.22
C LEU A 577 30.98 22.57 18.10
N ALA A 578 30.21 23.20 17.21
CA ALA A 578 29.65 22.50 16.05
C ALA A 578 30.73 21.92 15.14
N ALA A 579 31.87 22.63 14.96
CA ALA A 579 33.03 22.13 14.21
C ALA A 579 33.71 20.93 14.92
N ARG A 580 33.82 20.95 16.26
CA ARG A 580 34.33 19.81 17.07
C ARG A 580 33.42 18.58 16.88
N LEU A 581 32.10 18.75 16.93
CA LEU A 581 31.14 17.66 16.71
C LEU A 581 31.23 17.11 15.27
N LYS A 582 31.43 17.97 14.26
CA LYS A 582 31.68 17.52 12.88
C LYS A 582 32.98 16.73 12.76
N ALA A 583 34.06 17.17 13.41
CA ALA A 583 35.34 16.46 13.43
C ALA A 583 35.24 15.09 14.13
N ALA A 584 34.32 14.95 15.09
CA ALA A 584 33.97 13.67 15.72
C ALA A 584 33.03 12.78 14.88
N GLY A 585 32.65 13.20 13.66
CA GLY A 585 31.84 12.43 12.72
C GLY A 585 30.35 12.70 12.79
N PHE A 586 29.89 13.67 13.57
CA PHE A 586 28.46 14.00 13.67
C PHE A 586 28.03 15.08 12.67
N ARG A 587 26.78 15.06 12.29
CA ARG A 587 26.12 16.08 11.46
C ARG A 587 25.61 17.20 12.36
N ALA A 588 26.46 18.18 12.65
CA ALA A 588 26.16 19.30 13.54
C ALA A 588 26.21 20.64 12.79
N ASP A 589 25.42 21.61 13.22
CA ASP A 589 25.46 22.99 12.76
C ASP A 589 25.36 23.98 13.94
N ALA A 590 25.60 25.25 13.67
CA ALA A 590 25.37 26.35 14.59
C ALA A 590 24.64 27.48 13.85
N VAL A 591 23.88 28.29 14.57
CA VAL A 591 23.13 29.45 14.06
C VAL A 591 23.46 30.67 14.87
N GLU A 592 23.75 31.79 14.18
CA GLU A 592 24.00 33.08 14.79
C GLU A 592 22.88 33.56 15.70
N ALA A 593 23.24 34.31 16.75
CA ALA A 593 22.32 34.87 17.72
C ALA A 593 21.64 36.18 17.23
N ASN A 594 21.29 36.23 15.96
CA ASN A 594 20.61 37.37 15.33
C ASN A 594 19.09 37.46 15.68
N GLU A 595 18.58 36.49 16.40
CA GLU A 595 17.19 36.41 16.90
C GLU A 595 17.21 35.96 18.39
N PRO A 596 16.11 36.21 19.16
CA PRO A 596 16.00 35.71 20.53
C PRO A 596 16.17 34.19 20.61
N LEU A 597 16.92 33.70 21.60
CA LEU A 597 17.20 32.27 21.82
C LEU A 597 15.94 31.39 21.74
N GLY A 598 14.83 31.81 22.36
CA GLY A 598 13.56 31.07 22.32
C GLY A 598 13.00 30.88 20.90
N GLY A 599 13.23 31.85 20.00
CA GLY A 599 12.87 31.77 18.57
C GLY A 599 13.70 30.73 17.84
N ARG A 600 15.04 30.75 18.05
CA ARG A 600 15.99 29.80 17.45
C ARG A 600 15.76 28.37 17.94
N ILE A 601 15.47 28.18 19.25
CA ILE A 601 15.07 26.87 19.80
C ILE A 601 13.77 26.38 19.16
N ARG A 602 12.76 27.25 19.01
CA ARG A 602 11.49 26.89 18.37
C ARG A 602 11.69 26.46 16.92
N ARG A 603 12.51 27.19 16.15
CA ARG A 603 12.85 26.82 14.77
C ARG A 603 13.53 25.45 14.71
N ALA A 604 14.52 25.18 15.54
CA ALA A 604 15.19 23.90 15.63
C ALA A 604 14.24 22.74 16.00
N LYS A 605 13.27 23.00 16.88
CA LYS A 605 12.20 22.05 17.20
C LYS A 605 11.23 21.81 16.03
N THR A 606 10.91 22.85 15.24
CA THR A 606 10.08 22.73 14.03
C THR A 606 10.81 21.89 12.96
N GLU A 607 12.13 22.03 12.84
CA GLU A 607 12.99 21.19 12.00
C GLU A 607 13.17 19.77 12.54
N LYS A 608 12.58 19.45 13.71
CA LYS A 608 12.57 18.12 14.34
C LYS A 608 13.95 17.54 14.64
N LEU A 609 14.91 18.40 14.95
CA LEU A 609 16.28 17.99 15.26
C LEU A 609 16.32 17.08 16.49
N PRO A 610 17.16 16.02 16.51
CA PRO A 610 17.36 15.17 17.67
C PRO A 610 17.84 15.93 18.91
N TYR A 611 18.83 16.83 18.73
CA TYR A 611 19.45 17.57 19.83
C TYR A 611 19.65 19.05 19.51
N ILE A 612 19.41 19.88 20.52
CA ILE A 612 19.78 21.29 20.52
C ILE A 612 20.69 21.53 21.72
N LEU A 613 21.90 21.96 21.47
CA LEU A 613 22.84 22.38 22.51
C LEU A 613 22.75 23.90 22.68
N VAL A 614 22.67 24.36 23.92
CA VAL A 614 22.68 25.78 24.26
C VAL A 614 23.94 26.05 25.08
N VAL A 615 24.72 27.08 24.71
CA VAL A 615 25.95 27.45 25.39
C VAL A 615 25.89 28.90 25.86
N GLY A 616 26.18 29.11 27.14
CA GLY A 616 26.31 30.40 27.81
C GLY A 616 27.67 30.58 28.46
N ASP A 617 27.86 31.64 29.24
CA ASP A 617 29.13 31.97 29.87
C ASP A 617 29.70 30.81 30.72
N ASP A 618 28.87 30.20 31.56
CA ASP A 618 29.28 29.08 32.43
C ASP A 618 29.64 27.84 31.62
N ASP A 619 28.90 27.58 30.52
CA ASP A 619 29.14 26.43 29.65
C ASP A 619 30.48 26.58 28.91
N ILE A 620 30.77 27.78 28.42
CA ILE A 620 32.06 28.10 27.77
C ILE A 620 33.22 27.91 28.74
N ALA A 621 33.06 28.37 30.00
CA ALA A 621 34.12 28.27 31.01
C ALA A 621 34.41 26.84 31.45
N ASN A 622 33.44 25.93 31.40
CA ASN A 622 33.52 24.57 31.92
C ASN A 622 33.50 23.47 30.85
N ASP A 623 33.50 23.80 29.56
CA ASP A 623 33.33 22.87 28.43
C ASP A 623 32.06 21.99 28.57
N THR A 624 30.93 22.64 28.94
CA THR A 624 29.64 22.02 29.08
C THR A 624 28.60 22.60 28.09
N ALA A 625 27.42 22.06 28.05
CA ALA A 625 26.27 22.60 27.30
C ALA A 625 24.94 22.27 27.99
N GLY A 626 23.97 23.12 27.79
CA GLY A 626 22.56 22.77 28.06
C GLY A 626 22.04 21.88 26.92
N VAL A 627 21.72 20.62 27.19
CA VAL A 627 21.26 19.67 26.20
C VAL A 627 19.73 19.63 26.18
N ASN A 628 19.14 19.89 25.02
CA ASN A 628 17.69 19.78 24.80
C ASN A 628 17.44 18.61 23.83
N PRO A 629 17.17 17.41 24.33
CA PRO A 629 16.81 16.28 23.48
C PRO A 629 15.38 16.42 22.97
N ARG A 630 15.11 15.94 21.78
CA ARG A 630 13.76 15.91 21.21
C ARG A 630 12.84 15.02 22.06
N GLY A 631 11.76 15.60 22.57
CA GLY A 631 10.80 14.87 23.40
C GLY A 631 11.25 14.59 24.84
N GLY A 632 12.47 14.99 25.22
CA GLY A 632 13.00 14.82 26.56
C GLY A 632 13.06 16.11 27.39
N GLU A 633 13.52 15.98 28.62
CA GLU A 633 13.75 17.12 29.52
C GLU A 633 15.10 17.79 29.22
N VAL A 634 15.18 19.08 29.50
CA VAL A 634 16.40 19.86 29.33
C VAL A 634 17.41 19.52 30.42
N GLU A 635 18.58 19.05 30.02
CA GLU A 635 19.72 18.80 30.89
C GLU A 635 20.66 20.00 30.87
N ARG A 636 21.18 20.45 32.02
CA ARG A 636 22.07 21.60 32.12
C ARG A 636 23.47 21.20 32.58
N GLY A 637 24.48 21.89 32.06
CA GLY A 637 25.85 21.66 32.46
C GLY A 637 26.37 20.27 32.14
N VAL A 638 25.93 19.69 31.04
CA VAL A 638 26.39 18.37 30.56
C VAL A 638 27.76 18.55 29.94
N ALA A 639 28.76 17.78 30.37
CA ALA A 639 30.08 17.81 29.78
C ALA A 639 29.99 17.43 28.27
N VAL A 640 30.67 18.21 27.40
CA VAL A 640 30.61 17.96 25.95
C VAL A 640 31.14 16.57 25.61
N ALA A 641 32.13 16.06 26.33
CA ALA A 641 32.65 14.69 26.14
C ALA A 641 31.57 13.61 26.42
N ASP A 642 30.83 13.74 27.52
CA ASP A 642 29.78 12.78 27.89
C ASP A 642 28.63 12.80 26.86
N PHE A 643 28.27 13.99 26.35
CA PHE A 643 27.30 14.12 25.28
C PHE A 643 27.77 13.42 23.99
N VAL A 644 29.02 13.58 23.61
CA VAL A 644 29.61 12.93 22.43
C VAL A 644 29.57 11.41 22.56
N GLU A 645 29.95 10.85 23.72
CA GLU A 645 29.86 9.41 23.98
C GLU A 645 28.41 8.88 23.89
N ARG A 646 27.47 9.60 24.50
CA ARG A 646 26.05 9.26 24.45
C ARG A 646 25.51 9.26 23.02
N LEU A 647 25.78 10.31 22.25
CA LEU A 647 25.34 10.41 20.86
C LEU A 647 26.00 9.34 19.97
N ALA A 648 27.27 9.02 20.20
CA ALA A 648 27.96 7.96 19.48
C ALA A 648 27.28 6.57 19.74
N ALA A 649 26.94 6.28 20.99
CA ALA A 649 26.23 5.05 21.35
C ALA A 649 24.85 4.98 20.68
N GLU A 650 24.07 6.05 20.75
CA GLU A 650 22.74 6.15 20.11
C GLU A 650 22.81 5.93 18.60
N VAL A 651 23.77 6.55 17.92
CA VAL A 651 23.97 6.37 16.47
C VAL A 651 24.40 4.94 16.12
N MET A 652 25.25 4.31 16.94
CA MET A 652 25.66 2.91 16.75
C MET A 652 24.51 1.92 16.96
N GLU A 653 23.61 2.21 17.88
CA GLU A 653 22.43 1.39 18.20
C GLU A 653 21.24 1.69 17.27
N HIS A 654 21.41 2.54 16.25
CA HIS A 654 20.39 2.96 15.28
C HIS A 654 19.14 3.62 15.92
N ARG A 655 19.33 4.35 16.99
CA ARG A 655 18.30 5.10 17.70
C ARG A 655 18.28 6.59 17.37
#